data_19d69bcfa8b78598d484f583426080c0
#
_entry.id   19d69bcfa8b78598d484f583426080c0
#
_cell.length_a   1.000
_cell.length_b   1.000
_cell.length_c   1.000
_cell.angle_alpha   90.00
_cell.angle_beta   90.00
_cell.angle_gamma   90.00
#
_symmetry.space_group_name_H-M   'P 1'
#
loop_
_entity.id
_entity.type
_entity.pdbx_description
1 polymer ?
#
loop_
_entity_poly.entity_id
_entity_poly.type
_entity_poly.pdbx_seq_one_letter_code
_entity_poly.pdbx_strand_id
1 'polypeptide(L)'
;MRLLLLVLLLAFSAENGYSQRIEGRVMSDGQPLSMANVIVFDDKDSSQPVLFTSSDSLGFYSGNLPAMGDYSMRVQLIGFTPYKKAISVKQRVLNLGTINLVLENRTMQEITVTAWKKMITRTNSGFSVQTDAILTQASGTATDLLANIPSILVDAEGGVSIRGKSPLILINGRNSNLGANLDRIPASSIERIEIINNPGAKFDADGEGGVINIILKKNTKQGTNGAFALSGGYGAHERFSGSFLLNHRPGNTNFGLAYDNRIGRRTRTIEAERENFFADDGHFINQDRFDERKEITHNFKFNADHTTSRKDVLSFEAIYGYDNDWNYETLNSRFNDKSGNFNNGNIRISDERPIEHNLEGSLNYTRKFSNDKKLLTAGISHSYGNETENTAIESRPVDASNSPAGNPYYQRTRNAELTNITNLRLDMTFPLAGTSFLDAGYKGIIRAVNADFDYEYELNGNYIPDPLYSNVFDYKEQVHAIYTTYRSSFGRDEKWKYELGIRLEQMINKGESDKALSSFSNSFFNFFPSLNISRKFQSGSMIKINLGRRINRPWLGRLNPFIDITDSLNPYGGNPNLIPELVNTAEFGWGHDGDKISVNANLFYRKGRNTILPYTTLLPGGITFTQPQNIGSSTSFGIESFLTFNTGKFWNSTASLSIFNQTVEGNIGGDELYSSLFSWYTKWINNFNLWKDLRVQILINYEAPTAAPQGERMAVYNADLGLQKKILKGKGRIGLTVTDVFNTLEYGNEILTNEFRSNRVSKSDTRAVLLTFAMTFGSTFKEKIMENTYTGD
;
A
#
# COMPACT_ATOMS: atom_id res chain seq x y z
N MET A 1 38.48 -61.30 -17.82
CA MET A 1 38.08 -60.67 -19.08
C MET A 1 37.18 -61.54 -19.99
N ARG A 2 37.13 -62.86 -19.88
CA ARG A 2 36.17 -63.71 -20.66
C ARG A 2 34.80 -63.91 -20.01
N LEU A 3 34.67 -63.71 -18.68
CA LEU A 3 33.38 -63.81 -18.00
C LEU A 3 32.53 -62.54 -18.08
N LEU A 4 33.13 -61.37 -18.31
CA LEU A 4 32.44 -60.08 -18.51
C LEU A 4 31.84 -59.95 -19.94
N LEU A 5 32.38 -60.64 -20.90
CA LEU A 5 31.86 -60.67 -22.29
C LEU A 5 30.66 -61.60 -22.43
N LEU A 6 30.53 -62.62 -21.58
CA LEU A 6 29.39 -63.55 -21.61
C LEU A 6 28.12 -62.95 -20.93
N VAL A 7 28.32 -62.07 -19.93
CA VAL A 7 27.24 -61.32 -19.26
C VAL A 7 26.72 -60.17 -20.12
N LEU A 8 27.59 -59.58 -20.98
CA LEU A 8 27.15 -58.56 -21.95
C LEU A 8 26.46 -59.16 -23.20
N LEU A 9 26.70 -60.45 -23.52
CA LEU A 9 26.00 -61.11 -24.62
C LEU A 9 24.62 -61.72 -24.20
N LEU A 10 24.39 -61.93 -22.91
CA LEU A 10 23.08 -62.32 -22.37
C LEU A 10 22.15 -61.15 -22.08
N ALA A 11 22.61 -59.90 -22.08
CA ALA A 11 21.82 -58.70 -21.95
C ALA A 11 21.24 -58.14 -23.25
N PHE A 12 21.49 -58.78 -24.42
CA PHE A 12 20.99 -58.41 -25.74
C PHE A 12 20.02 -59.42 -26.36
N SER A 13 19.42 -60.29 -25.54
CA SER A 13 18.14 -60.89 -25.94
C SER A 13 17.01 -59.96 -25.54
N ALA A 14 16.95 -58.78 -26.19
CA ALA A 14 15.74 -58.00 -26.23
C ALA A 14 14.69 -58.86 -26.91
N GLU A 15 13.73 -59.35 -26.12
CA GLU A 15 12.46 -59.81 -26.65
C GLU A 15 11.91 -58.72 -27.57
N ASN A 16 11.83 -59.02 -28.86
CA ASN A 16 10.98 -58.28 -29.81
C ASN A 16 9.51 -58.46 -29.37
N GLY A 17 9.09 -57.76 -28.30
CA GLY A 17 7.71 -57.63 -27.94
C GLY A 17 7.00 -56.91 -29.08
N TYR A 18 6.19 -57.64 -29.79
CA TYR A 18 5.38 -57.07 -30.87
C TYR A 18 4.36 -56.13 -30.27
N SER A 19 4.71 -54.84 -30.25
CA SER A 19 3.87 -53.74 -29.79
C SER A 19 2.71 -53.56 -30.78
N GLN A 20 1.47 -53.62 -30.31
CA GLN A 20 0.28 -53.32 -31.07
C GLN A 20 0.09 -51.83 -31.15
N ARG A 21 -0.15 -51.30 -32.33
CA ARG A 21 -0.31 -49.89 -32.60
C ARG A 21 -1.76 -49.52 -32.88
N ILE A 22 -2.25 -48.52 -32.22
CA ILE A 22 -3.50 -47.84 -32.60
C ILE A 22 -3.20 -46.51 -33.26
N GLU A 23 -4.01 -46.13 -34.22
CA GLU A 23 -3.91 -44.83 -34.89
C GLU A 23 -5.28 -44.36 -35.35
N GLY A 24 -5.41 -43.05 -35.52
CA GLY A 24 -6.65 -42.42 -35.98
C GLY A 24 -6.50 -40.90 -36.07
N ARG A 25 -7.62 -40.25 -36.30
CA ARG A 25 -7.69 -38.81 -36.46
C ARG A 25 -8.81 -38.21 -35.60
N VAL A 26 -8.55 -37.07 -34.94
CA VAL A 26 -9.56 -36.33 -34.16
C VAL A 26 -9.96 -35.08 -34.92
N MET A 27 -11.25 -34.90 -35.14
CA MET A 27 -11.84 -33.79 -35.89
C MET A 27 -13.01 -33.18 -35.13
N SER A 28 -13.44 -31.97 -35.52
CA SER A 28 -14.73 -31.38 -35.19
C SER A 28 -15.18 -30.51 -36.35
N ASP A 29 -16.41 -30.67 -36.79
CA ASP A 29 -17.02 -29.93 -37.91
C ASP A 29 -16.12 -29.85 -39.16
N GLY A 30 -15.45 -30.98 -39.50
CA GLY A 30 -14.55 -31.06 -40.65
C GLY A 30 -13.14 -30.44 -40.44
N GLN A 31 -12.86 -29.87 -39.26
CA GLN A 31 -11.56 -29.28 -38.90
C GLN A 31 -10.74 -30.22 -38.00
N PRO A 32 -9.43 -30.37 -38.22
CA PRO A 32 -8.58 -31.19 -37.37
C PRO A 32 -8.43 -30.54 -35.96
N LEU A 33 -8.52 -31.36 -34.93
CA LEU A 33 -8.31 -30.92 -33.56
C LEU A 33 -6.92 -31.34 -33.09
N SER A 34 -6.08 -30.34 -32.81
CA SER A 34 -4.74 -30.48 -32.21
C SER A 34 -4.83 -30.60 -30.69
N MET A 35 -3.90 -31.38 -30.10
CA MET A 35 -3.78 -31.53 -28.64
C MET A 35 -4.97 -32.20 -27.94
N ALA A 36 -5.82 -32.95 -28.70
CA ALA A 36 -6.82 -33.79 -28.10
C ALA A 36 -6.15 -34.99 -27.42
N ASN A 37 -6.38 -35.18 -26.15
CA ASN A 37 -5.79 -36.28 -25.37
C ASN A 37 -6.51 -37.59 -25.67
N VAL A 38 -5.77 -38.59 -26.10
CA VAL A 38 -6.24 -39.95 -26.33
C VAL A 38 -5.69 -40.86 -25.24
N ILE A 39 -6.60 -41.37 -24.40
CA ILE A 39 -6.27 -42.16 -23.22
C ILE A 39 -6.89 -43.52 -23.37
N VAL A 40 -6.10 -44.57 -23.20
CA VAL A 40 -6.59 -45.98 -23.32
C VAL A 40 -6.36 -46.69 -21.99
N PHE A 41 -7.41 -47.39 -21.56
CA PHE A 41 -7.39 -48.17 -20.33
C PHE A 41 -7.60 -49.67 -20.69
N ASP A 42 -6.99 -50.57 -19.94
CA ASP A 42 -7.30 -51.99 -20.02
C ASP A 42 -8.69 -52.24 -19.46
N ASP A 43 -9.52 -53.02 -20.15
CA ASP A 43 -10.89 -53.33 -19.67
C ASP A 43 -10.89 -54.13 -18.35
N LYS A 44 -9.81 -54.85 -18.07
CA LYS A 44 -9.64 -55.64 -16.85
C LYS A 44 -9.14 -54.81 -15.64
N ASP A 45 -8.43 -53.71 -15.90
CA ASP A 45 -7.94 -52.79 -14.88
C ASP A 45 -7.96 -51.34 -15.41
N SER A 46 -9.03 -50.63 -15.09
CA SER A 46 -9.23 -49.23 -15.48
C SER A 46 -8.60 -48.22 -14.50
N SER A 47 -7.81 -48.65 -13.51
CA SER A 47 -7.23 -47.79 -12.49
C SER A 47 -6.09 -46.92 -13.05
N GLN A 48 -5.36 -47.39 -14.05
CA GLN A 48 -4.30 -46.66 -14.72
C GLN A 48 -4.39 -46.76 -16.24
N PRO A 49 -4.07 -45.69 -16.99
CA PRO A 49 -4.05 -45.75 -18.46
C PRO A 49 -2.85 -46.56 -18.94
N VAL A 50 -3.08 -47.43 -19.89
CA VAL A 50 -2.05 -48.24 -20.59
C VAL A 50 -1.42 -47.45 -21.76
N LEU A 51 -2.11 -46.42 -22.23
CA LEU A 51 -1.62 -45.50 -23.27
C LEU A 51 -2.15 -44.10 -23.01
N PHE A 52 -1.25 -43.13 -23.11
CA PHE A 52 -1.58 -41.71 -23.15
C PHE A 52 -0.85 -41.07 -24.35
N THR A 53 -1.59 -40.48 -25.27
CA THR A 53 -1.05 -39.75 -26.42
C THR A 53 -1.95 -38.57 -26.75
N SER A 54 -1.50 -37.66 -27.62
CA SER A 54 -2.28 -36.51 -28.07
C SER A 54 -2.25 -36.40 -29.60
N SER A 55 -3.30 -35.80 -30.18
CA SER A 55 -3.35 -35.49 -31.59
C SER A 55 -2.38 -34.37 -32.00
N ASP A 56 -1.81 -34.49 -33.20
CA ASP A 56 -0.93 -33.44 -33.79
C ASP A 56 -1.75 -32.28 -34.42
N SER A 57 -1.06 -31.37 -35.10
CA SER A 57 -1.68 -30.20 -35.76
C SER A 57 -2.64 -30.55 -36.89
N LEU A 58 -2.57 -31.79 -37.46
CA LEU A 58 -3.45 -32.32 -38.47
C LEU A 58 -4.54 -33.24 -37.88
N GLY A 59 -4.60 -33.31 -36.52
CA GLY A 59 -5.53 -34.16 -35.80
C GLY A 59 -5.14 -35.64 -35.71
N PHE A 60 -4.01 -36.07 -36.25
CA PHE A 60 -3.58 -37.48 -36.19
C PHE A 60 -3.01 -37.82 -34.81
N TYR A 61 -3.30 -39.02 -34.33
CA TYR A 61 -2.73 -39.63 -33.16
C TYR A 61 -2.29 -41.06 -33.42
N SER A 62 -1.26 -41.49 -32.72
CA SER A 62 -0.85 -42.90 -32.70
C SER A 62 -0.19 -43.23 -31.35
N GLY A 63 -0.27 -44.50 -30.98
CA GLY A 63 0.35 -45.01 -29.78
C GLY A 63 0.42 -46.51 -29.71
N ASN A 64 1.33 -47.06 -28.93
CA ASN A 64 1.57 -48.47 -28.80
C ASN A 64 0.88 -49.05 -27.55
N LEU A 65 0.20 -50.17 -27.70
CA LEU A 65 -0.43 -50.92 -26.64
C LEU A 65 0.42 -52.13 -26.24
N PRO A 66 0.38 -52.55 -24.95
CA PRO A 66 1.24 -53.63 -24.47
C PRO A 66 0.89 -55.00 -25.03
N ALA A 67 -0.37 -55.27 -25.37
CA ALA A 67 -0.83 -56.59 -25.87
C ALA A 67 -2.07 -56.46 -26.75
N MET A 68 -2.45 -57.55 -27.41
CA MET A 68 -3.78 -57.73 -28.03
C MET A 68 -4.80 -57.93 -26.90
N GLY A 69 -5.98 -57.31 -27.06
CA GLY A 69 -7.01 -57.38 -26.02
C GLY A 69 -8.11 -56.36 -26.20
N ASP A 70 -9.01 -56.31 -25.22
CA ASP A 70 -10.10 -55.36 -25.17
C ASP A 70 -9.72 -54.18 -24.25
N TYR A 71 -9.96 -52.97 -24.75
CA TYR A 71 -9.58 -51.73 -24.13
C TYR A 71 -10.71 -50.71 -24.18
N SER A 72 -10.73 -49.81 -23.24
CA SER A 72 -11.59 -48.63 -23.22
C SER A 72 -10.80 -47.37 -23.60
N MET A 73 -11.15 -46.73 -24.68
CA MET A 73 -10.52 -45.50 -25.16
C MET A 73 -11.37 -44.30 -24.81
N ARG A 74 -10.73 -43.25 -24.30
CA ARG A 74 -11.32 -41.92 -24.08
C ARG A 74 -10.54 -40.88 -24.86
N VAL A 75 -11.27 -40.07 -25.66
CA VAL A 75 -10.70 -38.89 -26.33
C VAL A 75 -11.33 -37.65 -25.75
N GLN A 76 -10.49 -36.72 -25.28
CA GLN A 76 -10.97 -35.51 -24.62
C GLN A 76 -10.15 -34.27 -25.00
N LEU A 77 -10.85 -33.16 -25.19
CA LEU A 77 -10.27 -31.84 -25.42
C LEU A 77 -11.13 -30.81 -24.66
N ILE A 78 -10.50 -29.79 -24.05
CA ILE A 78 -11.23 -28.75 -23.32
C ILE A 78 -12.17 -28.00 -24.27
N GLY A 79 -13.45 -27.91 -23.92
CA GLY A 79 -14.50 -27.31 -24.75
C GLY A 79 -15.28 -28.31 -25.61
N PHE A 80 -14.97 -29.61 -25.52
CA PHE A 80 -15.64 -30.66 -26.25
C PHE A 80 -16.17 -31.77 -25.33
N THR A 81 -17.28 -32.37 -25.72
CA THR A 81 -17.82 -33.54 -25.01
C THR A 81 -16.86 -34.72 -25.13
N PRO A 82 -16.40 -35.33 -24.02
CA PRO A 82 -15.48 -36.47 -24.08
C PRO A 82 -16.09 -37.67 -24.86
N TYR A 83 -15.36 -38.15 -25.84
CA TYR A 83 -15.73 -39.33 -26.60
C TYR A 83 -15.18 -40.60 -25.94
N LYS A 84 -16.01 -41.59 -25.75
CA LYS A 84 -15.62 -42.91 -25.20
C LYS A 84 -15.97 -44.03 -26.20
N LYS A 85 -15.04 -44.96 -26.35
CA LYS A 85 -15.24 -46.11 -27.24
C LYS A 85 -14.52 -47.35 -26.70
N ALA A 86 -15.22 -48.49 -26.67
CA ALA A 86 -14.57 -49.80 -26.48
C ALA A 86 -13.87 -50.18 -27.77
N ILE A 87 -12.64 -50.65 -27.70
CA ILE A 87 -11.80 -51.07 -28.82
C ILE A 87 -11.27 -52.49 -28.56
N SER A 88 -11.37 -53.36 -29.56
CA SER A 88 -10.80 -54.72 -29.53
C SER A 88 -9.62 -54.80 -30.46
N VAL A 89 -8.43 -54.96 -29.92
CA VAL A 89 -7.17 -54.97 -30.67
C VAL A 89 -6.79 -56.40 -31.00
N LYS A 90 -7.11 -56.86 -32.25
CA LYS A 90 -6.88 -58.23 -32.79
C LYS A 90 -5.79 -58.25 -33.85
N GLN A 91 -5.25 -57.07 -34.21
CA GLN A 91 -4.27 -56.92 -35.31
C GLN A 91 -3.10 -56.06 -34.81
N ARG A 92 -1.94 -56.16 -35.50
CA ARG A 92 -0.74 -55.39 -35.16
C ARG A 92 -0.93 -53.89 -35.26
N VAL A 93 -1.74 -53.43 -36.20
CA VAL A 93 -2.10 -52.00 -36.36
C VAL A 93 -3.61 -51.91 -36.45
N LEU A 94 -4.25 -51.17 -35.57
CA LEU A 94 -5.68 -50.92 -35.58
C LEU A 94 -5.90 -49.43 -35.90
N ASN A 95 -6.42 -49.18 -37.12
CA ASN A 95 -6.84 -47.81 -37.49
C ASN A 95 -8.28 -47.59 -37.00
N LEU A 96 -8.44 -46.63 -36.15
CA LEU A 96 -9.71 -46.29 -35.49
C LEU A 96 -10.54 -45.26 -36.29
N GLY A 97 -9.99 -44.82 -37.46
CA GLY A 97 -10.64 -43.84 -38.32
C GLY A 97 -10.69 -42.44 -37.73
N THR A 98 -11.70 -41.70 -38.18
CA THR A 98 -11.91 -40.30 -37.68
C THR A 98 -12.86 -40.32 -36.50
N ILE A 99 -12.44 -39.71 -35.44
CA ILE A 99 -13.24 -39.43 -34.22
C ILE A 99 -13.69 -37.99 -34.27
N ASN A 100 -15.00 -37.75 -34.33
CA ASN A 100 -15.55 -36.38 -34.27
C ASN A 100 -15.93 -36.03 -32.84
N LEU A 101 -15.26 -35.03 -32.29
CA LEU A 101 -15.65 -34.42 -31.02
C LEU A 101 -16.72 -33.37 -31.29
N VAL A 102 -17.75 -33.36 -30.46
CA VAL A 102 -18.83 -32.36 -30.52
C VAL A 102 -18.52 -31.24 -29.49
N LEU A 103 -18.63 -30.01 -29.94
CA LEU A 103 -18.52 -28.86 -29.04
C LEU A 103 -19.52 -29.02 -27.87
N GLU A 104 -19.02 -28.92 -26.67
CA GLU A 104 -19.86 -28.95 -25.46
C GLU A 104 -20.66 -27.66 -25.35
N ASN A 105 -21.91 -27.66 -25.84
CA ASN A 105 -22.86 -26.56 -25.61
C ASN A 105 -23.37 -26.56 -24.15
N ARG A 106 -22.46 -26.60 -23.20
CA ARG A 106 -22.82 -26.18 -21.87
C ARG A 106 -22.68 -24.65 -21.82
N THR A 107 -23.79 -23.94 -21.77
CA THR A 107 -23.88 -22.74 -20.95
C THR A 107 -23.27 -23.15 -19.60
N MET A 108 -22.01 -22.81 -19.38
CA MET A 108 -21.42 -22.97 -18.06
C MET A 108 -22.38 -22.25 -17.13
N GLN A 109 -23.14 -23.00 -16.34
CA GLN A 109 -23.69 -22.44 -15.14
C GLN A 109 -22.45 -21.92 -14.41
N GLU A 110 -22.35 -20.61 -14.35
CA GLU A 110 -21.32 -19.90 -13.58
C GLU A 110 -21.37 -20.57 -12.20
N ILE A 111 -20.38 -21.41 -11.91
CA ILE A 111 -20.17 -21.88 -10.55
C ILE A 111 -19.75 -20.60 -9.83
N THR A 112 -20.74 -19.90 -9.32
CA THR A 112 -20.51 -18.77 -8.45
C THR A 112 -19.88 -19.37 -7.20
N VAL A 113 -18.55 -19.39 -7.17
CA VAL A 113 -17.79 -19.73 -5.97
C VAL A 113 -18.13 -18.63 -4.99
N THR A 114 -19.16 -18.85 -4.16
CA THR A 114 -19.59 -17.98 -3.07
C THR A 114 -18.65 -18.07 -1.87
N ALA A 115 -17.43 -18.53 -2.06
CA ALA A 115 -16.41 -18.45 -1.05
C ALA A 115 -16.04 -16.96 -0.84
N TRP A 116 -15.99 -16.53 0.40
CA TRP A 116 -15.44 -15.24 0.77
C TRP A 116 -14.03 -15.11 0.19
N LYS A 117 -13.81 -14.09 -0.65
CA LYS A 117 -12.45 -13.72 -1.00
C LYS A 117 -11.77 -13.31 0.30
N LYS A 118 -10.69 -13.98 0.69
CA LYS A 118 -9.97 -13.63 1.92
C LYS A 118 -9.57 -12.16 1.83
N MET A 119 -10.05 -11.35 2.77
CA MET A 119 -9.73 -9.93 2.83
C MET A 119 -8.24 -9.75 3.08
N ILE A 120 -7.68 -10.54 3.98
CA ILE A 120 -6.26 -10.52 4.34
C ILE A 120 -5.62 -11.81 3.84
N THR A 121 -4.55 -11.66 3.06
CA THR A 121 -3.68 -12.75 2.60
C THR A 121 -2.30 -12.56 3.21
N ARG A 122 -1.75 -13.56 3.87
CA ARG A 122 -0.42 -13.52 4.47
C ARG A 122 0.66 -13.69 3.42
N THR A 123 1.76 -12.98 3.62
CA THR A 123 3.03 -13.14 2.92
C THR A 123 4.14 -13.47 3.92
N ASN A 124 5.33 -13.83 3.45
CA ASN A 124 6.47 -14.13 4.35
C ASN A 124 6.89 -12.89 5.16
N SER A 125 6.82 -11.70 4.58
CA SER A 125 7.28 -10.43 5.15
C SER A 125 6.16 -9.56 5.74
N GLY A 126 4.88 -9.95 5.57
CA GLY A 126 3.75 -9.15 6.03
C GLY A 126 2.39 -9.73 5.64
N PHE A 127 1.52 -8.91 5.08
CA PHE A 127 0.20 -9.32 4.59
C PHE A 127 -0.32 -8.34 3.51
N SER A 128 -1.27 -8.82 2.71
CA SER A 128 -1.95 -8.03 1.67
C SER A 128 -3.44 -7.96 1.96
N VAL A 129 -4.01 -6.78 1.82
CA VAL A 129 -5.44 -6.49 2.03
C VAL A 129 -6.10 -6.20 0.69
N GLN A 130 -7.15 -6.96 0.36
CA GLN A 130 -7.95 -6.73 -0.85
C GLN A 130 -8.99 -5.64 -0.58
N THR A 131 -8.88 -4.51 -1.27
CA THR A 131 -9.72 -3.33 -1.03
C THR A 131 -11.21 -3.55 -1.34
N ASP A 132 -11.52 -4.38 -2.34
CA ASP A 132 -12.91 -4.78 -2.68
C ASP A 132 -13.65 -5.49 -1.53
N ALA A 133 -12.95 -5.91 -0.48
CA ALA A 133 -13.53 -6.53 0.70
C ALA A 133 -13.93 -5.51 1.78
N ILE A 134 -13.47 -4.26 1.70
CA ILE A 134 -13.81 -3.18 2.62
C ILE A 134 -14.91 -2.34 1.98
N LEU A 135 -16.14 -2.50 2.46
CA LEU A 135 -17.31 -1.84 1.86
C LEU A 135 -17.47 -0.40 2.32
N THR A 136 -17.07 -0.11 3.54
CA THR A 136 -17.26 1.20 4.20
C THR A 136 -16.41 2.31 3.59
N GLN A 137 -15.36 1.96 2.82
CA GLN A 137 -14.42 2.94 2.25
C GLN A 137 -14.42 2.96 0.71
N ALA A 138 -15.43 2.40 0.07
CA ALA A 138 -15.48 2.30 -1.40
C ALA A 138 -15.47 3.67 -2.12
N SER A 139 -15.83 4.74 -1.44
CA SER A 139 -15.88 6.13 -1.95
C SER A 139 -14.94 7.09 -1.22
N GLY A 140 -14.10 6.59 -0.31
CA GLY A 140 -13.09 7.38 0.41
C GLY A 140 -11.79 7.54 -0.36
N THR A 141 -10.74 7.93 0.37
CA THR A 141 -9.36 8.09 -0.10
C THR A 141 -8.49 6.89 0.31
N ALA A 142 -7.23 6.89 -0.12
CA ALA A 142 -6.25 5.92 0.39
C ALA A 142 -6.07 6.07 1.91
N THR A 143 -6.07 7.30 2.45
CA THR A 143 -6.02 7.58 3.89
C THR A 143 -7.19 6.94 4.62
N ASP A 144 -8.44 7.19 4.15
CA ASP A 144 -9.65 6.58 4.72
C ASP A 144 -9.60 5.05 4.69
N LEU A 145 -9.06 4.49 3.61
CA LEU A 145 -8.90 3.05 3.45
C LEU A 145 -7.84 2.49 4.42
N LEU A 146 -6.69 3.17 4.54
CA LEU A 146 -5.59 2.79 5.43
C LEU A 146 -6.00 2.86 6.90
N ALA A 147 -6.80 3.86 7.28
CA ALA A 147 -7.35 3.98 8.64
C ALA A 147 -8.12 2.73 9.08
N ASN A 148 -8.65 1.96 8.13
CA ASN A 148 -9.42 0.74 8.39
C ASN A 148 -8.63 -0.56 8.19
N ILE A 149 -7.35 -0.47 7.84
CA ILE A 149 -6.48 -1.64 7.72
C ILE A 149 -5.85 -1.98 9.08
N PRO A 150 -5.82 -3.27 9.48
CA PRO A 150 -5.10 -3.71 10.66
C PRO A 150 -3.63 -3.23 10.67
N SER A 151 -3.06 -3.01 11.84
CA SER A 151 -1.69 -2.52 12.08
C SER A 151 -1.41 -1.06 11.69
N ILE A 152 -2.32 -0.39 11.02
CA ILE A 152 -2.13 0.98 10.55
C ILE A 152 -2.89 1.93 11.45
N LEU A 153 -2.25 3.01 11.87
CA LEU A 153 -2.84 4.15 12.54
C LEU A 153 -2.74 5.36 11.62
N VAL A 154 -3.77 6.21 11.63
CA VAL A 154 -3.81 7.46 10.87
C VAL A 154 -4.06 8.58 11.86
N ASP A 155 -3.30 9.67 11.79
CA ASP A 155 -3.48 10.83 12.66
C ASP A 155 -4.43 11.88 12.05
N ALA A 156 -4.60 13.00 12.77
CA ALA A 156 -5.52 14.08 12.39
C ALA A 156 -5.13 14.75 11.07
N GLU A 157 -3.85 14.77 10.77
CA GLU A 157 -3.26 15.37 9.57
C GLU A 157 -3.16 14.39 8.39
N GLY A 158 -3.64 13.13 8.55
CA GLY A 158 -3.56 12.07 7.54
C GLY A 158 -2.23 11.31 7.55
N GLY A 159 -1.35 11.59 8.51
CA GLY A 159 -0.08 10.89 8.68
C GLY A 159 -0.29 9.43 9.06
N VAL A 160 0.41 8.53 8.36
CA VAL A 160 0.24 7.08 8.51
C VAL A 160 1.36 6.47 9.32
N SER A 161 1.03 5.61 10.28
CA SER A 161 2.02 4.85 11.04
C SER A 161 1.66 3.38 11.15
N ILE A 162 2.69 2.52 11.26
CA ILE A 162 2.59 1.11 11.59
C ILE A 162 3.24 0.90 12.96
N ARG A 163 2.44 0.47 13.94
CA ARG A 163 2.91 0.28 15.33
C ARG A 163 3.59 1.55 15.89
N GLY A 164 3.01 2.72 15.60
CA GLY A 164 3.50 4.01 16.04
C GLY A 164 4.75 4.56 15.31
N LYS A 165 5.16 3.95 14.19
CA LYS A 165 6.32 4.35 13.40
C LYS A 165 5.97 4.60 11.93
N SER A 166 6.59 5.59 11.30
CA SER A 166 6.33 5.98 9.91
C SER A 166 6.78 4.89 8.93
N PRO A 167 5.89 4.38 8.06
CA PRO A 167 6.25 3.45 6.99
C PRO A 167 6.78 4.20 5.76
N LEU A 168 7.48 3.49 4.88
CA LEU A 168 7.71 3.93 3.51
C LEU A 168 6.42 3.67 2.69
N ILE A 169 5.89 4.71 2.06
CA ILE A 169 4.73 4.59 1.16
C ILE A 169 5.23 4.40 -0.28
N LEU A 170 4.76 3.36 -0.94
CA LEU A 170 5.06 3.08 -2.35
C LEU A 170 3.77 3.01 -3.16
N ILE A 171 3.80 3.53 -4.39
CA ILE A 171 2.74 3.37 -5.38
C ILE A 171 3.24 2.41 -6.48
N ASN A 172 2.57 1.27 -6.64
CA ASN A 172 3.01 0.22 -7.58
C ASN A 172 4.49 -0.19 -7.39
N GLY A 173 4.97 -0.20 -6.12
CA GLY A 173 6.33 -0.57 -5.76
C GLY A 173 7.40 0.51 -5.99
N ARG A 174 7.02 1.78 -6.18
CA ARG A 174 7.93 2.90 -6.46
C ARG A 174 7.69 4.07 -5.51
N ASN A 175 8.73 4.85 -5.23
CA ASN A 175 8.58 6.18 -4.63
C ASN A 175 7.90 7.10 -5.66
N SER A 176 6.91 7.86 -5.19
CA SER A 176 6.06 8.71 -6.03
C SER A 176 5.62 9.93 -5.24
N ASN A 177 5.45 11.08 -5.89
CA ASN A 177 4.87 12.28 -5.26
C ASN A 177 3.44 12.02 -4.78
N LEU A 178 2.66 11.14 -5.45
CA LEU A 178 1.33 10.72 -4.98
C LEU A 178 1.37 10.03 -3.61
N GLY A 179 2.50 9.46 -3.21
CA GLY A 179 2.68 8.85 -1.90
C GLY A 179 2.81 9.87 -0.75
N ALA A 180 3.10 11.12 -1.05
CA ALA A 180 3.21 12.18 -0.06
C ALA A 180 1.83 12.65 0.44
N ASN A 181 0.80 12.59 -0.42
CA ASN A 181 -0.57 12.94 -0.06
C ASN A 181 -1.56 11.85 -0.47
N LEU A 182 -1.88 10.99 0.49
CA LEU A 182 -2.73 9.81 0.29
C LEU A 182 -4.21 10.17 0.11
N ASP A 183 -4.64 11.35 0.54
CA ASP A 183 -6.01 11.83 0.35
C ASP A 183 -6.33 12.09 -1.13
N ARG A 184 -5.31 12.30 -1.95
CA ARG A 184 -5.44 12.49 -3.40
C ARG A 184 -5.64 11.18 -4.18
N ILE A 185 -5.47 10.01 -3.53
CA ILE A 185 -5.64 8.71 -4.17
C ILE A 185 -7.03 8.15 -3.81
N PRO A 186 -7.99 8.08 -4.76
CA PRO A 186 -9.30 7.51 -4.47
C PRO A 186 -9.19 6.02 -4.12
N ALA A 187 -9.88 5.58 -3.07
CA ALA A 187 -9.92 4.18 -2.66
C ALA A 187 -10.43 3.25 -3.78
N SER A 188 -11.31 3.77 -4.66
CA SER A 188 -11.83 3.06 -5.83
C SER A 188 -10.76 2.68 -6.86
N SER A 189 -9.65 3.43 -6.95
CA SER A 189 -8.52 3.16 -7.85
C SER A 189 -7.57 2.08 -7.31
N ILE A 190 -7.66 1.73 -6.04
CA ILE A 190 -6.74 0.79 -5.39
C ILE A 190 -7.26 -0.64 -5.55
N GLU A 191 -6.39 -1.56 -5.96
CA GLU A 191 -6.69 -2.99 -6.05
C GLU A 191 -6.47 -3.70 -4.73
N ARG A 192 -5.29 -3.47 -4.15
CA ARG A 192 -4.88 -4.04 -2.86
C ARG A 192 -3.82 -3.17 -2.21
N ILE A 193 -3.65 -3.35 -0.92
CA ILE A 193 -2.59 -2.72 -0.13
C ILE A 193 -1.74 -3.82 0.49
N GLU A 194 -0.43 -3.76 0.28
CA GLU A 194 0.55 -4.69 0.82
C GLU A 194 1.24 -4.03 2.00
N ILE A 195 1.13 -4.64 3.17
CA ILE A 195 1.79 -4.21 4.40
C ILE A 195 2.97 -5.15 4.63
N ILE A 196 4.18 -4.62 4.55
CA ILE A 196 5.43 -5.36 4.66
C ILE A 196 6.14 -4.89 5.93
N ASN A 197 5.91 -5.59 7.04
CA ASN A 197 6.43 -5.20 8.35
C ASN A 197 7.96 -5.33 8.44
N ASN A 198 8.52 -6.34 7.76
CA ASN A 198 9.96 -6.62 7.75
C ASN A 198 10.45 -6.83 6.30
N PRO A 199 10.58 -5.74 5.54
CA PRO A 199 11.01 -5.83 4.14
C PRO A 199 12.46 -6.31 4.03
N GLY A 200 12.72 -7.23 3.09
CA GLY A 200 14.06 -7.74 2.77
C GLY A 200 14.93 -6.68 2.06
N ALA A 201 16.18 -7.04 1.77
CA ALA A 201 17.21 -6.13 1.22
C ALA A 201 16.85 -5.50 -0.14
N LYS A 202 15.94 -6.08 -0.89
CA LYS A 202 15.41 -5.57 -2.18
C LYS A 202 14.59 -4.29 -2.02
N PHE A 203 13.95 -4.08 -0.86
CA PHE A 203 13.18 -2.87 -0.57
C PHE A 203 14.10 -1.77 -0.07
N ASP A 204 13.69 -0.50 -0.25
CA ASP A 204 14.41 0.62 0.34
C ASP A 204 14.51 0.45 1.85
N ALA A 205 15.64 0.84 2.40
CA ALA A 205 15.85 0.77 3.84
C ALA A 205 15.02 1.81 4.61
N ASP A 206 14.46 2.81 3.91
CA ASP A 206 13.60 3.85 4.46
C ASP A 206 12.28 3.31 5.02
N GLY A 207 11.69 4.06 5.96
CA GLY A 207 10.47 3.66 6.64
C GLY A 207 10.70 2.72 7.82
N GLU A 208 10.87 3.31 9.01
CA GLU A 208 11.09 2.56 10.26
C GLU A 208 9.90 1.67 10.64
N GLY A 209 8.67 2.03 10.23
CA GLY A 209 7.45 1.24 10.40
C GLY A 209 7.34 0.03 9.48
N GLY A 210 8.15 -0.04 8.43
CA GLY A 210 8.03 -1.01 7.34
C GLY A 210 7.63 -0.34 6.02
N VAL A 211 6.96 -1.07 5.15
CA VAL A 211 6.52 -0.57 3.83
C VAL A 211 5.02 -0.78 3.66
N ILE A 212 4.34 0.24 3.18
CA ILE A 212 2.97 0.17 2.65
C ILE A 212 3.07 0.35 1.14
N ASN A 213 2.71 -0.68 0.39
CA ASN A 213 2.72 -0.65 -1.07
C ASN A 213 1.28 -0.61 -1.58
N ILE A 214 0.86 0.51 -2.12
CA ILE A 214 -0.48 0.71 -2.70
C ILE A 214 -0.44 0.26 -4.16
N ILE A 215 -1.16 -0.81 -4.46
CA ILE A 215 -1.27 -1.35 -5.82
C ILE A 215 -2.54 -0.82 -6.47
N LEU A 216 -2.37 -0.01 -7.50
CA LEU A 216 -3.47 0.55 -8.26
C LEU A 216 -4.06 -0.49 -9.23
N LYS A 217 -5.38 -0.43 -9.44
CA LYS A 217 -6.11 -1.34 -10.33
C LYS A 217 -5.53 -1.35 -11.74
N LYS A 218 -5.34 -2.56 -12.25
CA LYS A 218 -4.91 -2.83 -13.61
C LYS A 218 -5.72 -4.02 -14.13
N ASN A 219 -6.42 -3.84 -15.23
CA ASN A 219 -7.15 -4.94 -15.85
C ASN A 219 -6.31 -5.57 -16.96
N THR A 220 -6.12 -6.88 -16.90
CA THR A 220 -5.27 -7.65 -17.82
C THR A 220 -6.05 -8.67 -18.62
N LYS A 221 -7.38 -8.61 -18.61
CA LYS A 221 -8.24 -9.55 -19.36
C LYS A 221 -8.13 -9.31 -20.86
N GLN A 222 -8.21 -10.38 -21.64
CA GLN A 222 -8.19 -10.31 -23.10
C GLN A 222 -9.46 -9.63 -23.65
N GLY A 223 -9.34 -8.91 -24.77
CA GLY A 223 -10.43 -8.16 -25.39
C GLY A 223 -10.64 -6.80 -24.72
N THR A 224 -11.82 -6.23 -24.91
CA THR A 224 -12.20 -4.94 -24.30
C THR A 224 -13.05 -5.17 -23.06
N ASN A 225 -12.66 -4.56 -21.95
CA ASN A 225 -13.38 -4.66 -20.68
C ASN A 225 -13.11 -3.44 -19.82
N GLY A 226 -13.98 -3.19 -18.87
CA GLY A 226 -13.82 -2.03 -18.00
C GLY A 226 -14.73 -2.06 -16.78
N ALA A 227 -14.62 -1.00 -16.00
CA ALA A 227 -15.43 -0.76 -14.83
C ALA A 227 -15.66 0.75 -14.66
N PHE A 228 -16.76 1.11 -14.05
CA PHE A 228 -16.97 2.46 -13.55
C PHE A 228 -17.67 2.40 -12.19
N ALA A 229 -17.44 3.42 -11.39
CA ALA A 229 -18.14 3.65 -10.14
C ALA A 229 -18.44 5.14 -9.99
N LEU A 230 -19.61 5.43 -9.42
CA LEU A 230 -20.04 6.78 -9.06
C LEU A 230 -20.51 6.73 -7.62
N SER A 231 -20.11 7.71 -6.83
CA SER A 231 -20.53 7.85 -5.44
C SER A 231 -20.95 9.28 -5.18
N GLY A 232 -22.05 9.44 -4.47
CA GLY A 232 -22.53 10.72 -4.00
C GLY A 232 -23.03 10.59 -2.57
N GLY A 233 -22.82 11.63 -1.76
CA GLY A 233 -23.21 11.60 -0.37
C GLY A 233 -23.16 12.94 0.32
N TYR A 234 -23.50 12.94 1.59
CA TYR A 234 -23.60 14.13 2.41
C TYR A 234 -23.14 13.83 3.85
N GLY A 235 -22.35 14.73 4.41
CA GLY A 235 -22.01 14.81 5.82
C GLY A 235 -22.48 16.15 6.36
N ALA A 236 -21.60 17.01 6.84
CA ALA A 236 -21.91 18.43 6.97
C ALA A 236 -22.06 19.08 5.58
N HIS A 237 -21.33 18.55 4.58
CA HIS A 237 -21.34 19.01 3.20
C HIS A 237 -21.39 17.86 2.19
N GLU A 238 -21.57 18.23 0.91
CA GLU A 238 -21.63 17.30 -0.24
C GLU A 238 -20.26 16.63 -0.51
N ARG A 239 -20.31 15.37 -0.96
CA ARG A 239 -19.15 14.56 -1.36
C ARG A 239 -19.50 13.76 -2.59
N PHE A 240 -18.71 13.91 -3.66
CA PHE A 240 -18.85 13.18 -4.91
C PHE A 240 -17.54 12.54 -5.31
N SER A 241 -17.60 11.35 -5.88
CA SER A 241 -16.46 10.72 -6.53
C SER A 241 -16.90 9.88 -7.70
N GLY A 242 -16.05 9.79 -8.71
CA GLY A 242 -16.25 8.96 -9.89
C GLY A 242 -14.96 8.26 -10.27
N SER A 243 -15.07 7.03 -10.78
CA SER A 243 -13.96 6.31 -11.35
C SER A 243 -14.36 5.58 -12.61
N PHE A 244 -13.46 5.54 -13.59
CA PHE A 244 -13.60 4.83 -14.86
C PHE A 244 -12.31 4.10 -15.19
N LEU A 245 -12.41 2.83 -15.57
CA LEU A 245 -11.30 2.02 -16.02
C LEU A 245 -11.70 1.34 -17.34
N LEU A 246 -10.90 1.52 -18.38
CA LEU A 246 -11.00 0.82 -19.66
C LEU A 246 -9.71 0.08 -19.94
N ASN A 247 -9.85 -1.17 -20.37
CA ASN A 247 -8.75 -1.99 -20.82
C ASN A 247 -9.06 -2.57 -22.20
N HIS A 248 -8.09 -2.52 -23.10
CA HIS A 248 -8.15 -3.11 -24.42
C HIS A 248 -6.90 -3.92 -24.70
N ARG A 249 -7.06 -5.22 -24.89
CA ARG A 249 -5.96 -6.15 -25.19
C ARG A 249 -6.15 -6.84 -26.52
N PRO A 250 -5.67 -6.24 -27.64
CA PRO A 250 -5.60 -6.91 -28.94
C PRO A 250 -4.32 -7.75 -29.03
N GLY A 251 -4.37 -9.04 -28.69
CA GLY A 251 -3.20 -9.92 -28.79
C GLY A 251 -2.12 -9.66 -27.72
N ASN A 252 -0.90 -9.34 -28.15
CA ASN A 252 0.27 -9.22 -27.26
C ASN A 252 0.40 -7.89 -26.54
N THR A 253 -0.40 -6.90 -26.85
CA THR A 253 -0.36 -5.58 -26.22
C THR A 253 -1.61 -5.37 -25.39
N ASN A 254 -1.43 -4.82 -24.19
CA ASN A 254 -2.49 -4.45 -23.29
C ASN A 254 -2.45 -2.94 -23.09
N PHE A 255 -3.51 -2.23 -23.43
CA PHE A 255 -3.69 -0.81 -23.16
C PHE A 255 -4.70 -0.62 -22.05
N GLY A 256 -4.40 0.24 -21.10
CA GLY A 256 -5.30 0.62 -20.02
C GLY A 256 -5.42 2.14 -19.93
N LEU A 257 -6.65 2.62 -19.73
CA LEU A 257 -6.98 3.98 -19.38
C LEU A 257 -7.76 3.96 -18.07
N ALA A 258 -7.40 4.83 -17.13
CA ALA A 258 -8.21 5.07 -15.96
C ALA A 258 -8.35 6.58 -15.72
N TYR A 259 -9.49 6.95 -15.19
CA TYR A 259 -9.80 8.28 -14.73
C TYR A 259 -10.53 8.18 -13.40
N ASP A 260 -10.08 8.97 -12.44
CA ASP A 260 -10.69 9.07 -11.12
C ASP A 260 -10.84 10.54 -10.76
N ASN A 261 -11.97 10.90 -10.15
CA ASN A 261 -12.17 12.23 -9.61
C ASN A 261 -12.78 12.18 -8.22
N ARG A 262 -12.53 13.24 -7.46
CA ARG A 262 -13.16 13.52 -6.16
C ARG A 262 -13.47 15.00 -6.06
N ILE A 263 -14.67 15.31 -5.61
CA ILE A 263 -15.11 16.65 -5.31
C ILE A 263 -15.85 16.59 -3.98
N GLY A 264 -15.42 17.40 -3.01
CA GLY A 264 -16.05 17.39 -1.71
C GLY A 264 -15.73 18.64 -0.92
N ARG A 265 -16.52 18.87 0.13
CA ARG A 265 -16.28 19.89 1.12
C ARG A 265 -16.25 19.25 2.49
N ARG A 266 -15.31 19.67 3.33
CA ARG A 266 -15.16 19.18 4.71
C ARG A 266 -14.93 20.35 5.66
N THR A 267 -15.41 20.24 6.88
CA THR A 267 -15.11 21.15 7.97
C THR A 267 -14.28 20.48 9.04
N ARG A 268 -13.48 21.28 9.74
CA ARG A 268 -12.73 20.84 10.90
C ARG A 268 -12.76 21.94 11.97
N THR A 269 -12.96 21.55 13.21
CA THR A 269 -12.77 22.39 14.39
C THR A 269 -11.55 21.94 15.16
N ILE A 270 -10.79 22.88 15.69
CA ILE A 270 -9.67 22.62 16.59
C ILE A 270 -9.84 23.53 17.81
N GLU A 271 -9.88 22.91 18.97
CA GLU A 271 -9.87 23.61 20.27
C GLU A 271 -8.49 23.38 20.91
N ALA A 272 -7.80 24.42 21.29
CA ALA A 272 -6.52 24.34 21.96
C ALA A 272 -6.50 25.25 23.20
N GLU A 273 -6.15 24.67 24.32
CA GLU A 273 -5.98 25.37 25.61
C GLU A 273 -4.52 25.24 26.05
N ARG A 274 -3.91 26.32 26.43
CA ARG A 274 -2.56 26.32 26.95
C ARG A 274 -2.46 27.17 28.25
N GLU A 275 -1.81 26.62 29.24
CA GLU A 275 -1.44 27.26 30.48
C GLU A 275 0.10 27.43 30.55
N ASN A 276 0.58 28.65 30.58
CA ASN A 276 1.99 29.01 30.69
C ASN A 276 2.30 29.32 32.17
N PHE A 277 3.00 28.45 32.89
CA PHE A 277 3.12 28.47 34.35
C PHE A 277 3.84 29.70 34.91
N PHE A 278 4.73 30.30 34.14
CA PHE A 278 5.57 31.41 34.58
C PHE A 278 5.25 32.74 33.88
N ALA A 279 4.24 32.79 33.02
CA ALA A 279 3.81 34.02 32.38
C ALA A 279 2.74 34.70 33.22
N ASP A 280 2.86 36.02 33.43
CA ASP A 280 1.81 36.84 34.04
C ASP A 280 0.77 37.23 32.98
N ASP A 281 1.22 37.78 31.83
CA ASP A 281 0.39 38.09 30.67
C ASP A 281 0.36 36.90 29.74
N GLY A 282 -0.84 36.48 29.28
CA GLY A 282 -1.00 35.26 28.45
C GLY A 282 -0.71 33.99 29.26
N HIS A 283 -1.06 33.97 30.54
CA HIS A 283 -0.97 32.79 31.40
C HIS A 283 -1.85 31.67 30.83
N PHE A 284 -3.11 32.01 30.47
CA PHE A 284 -4.01 31.12 29.74
C PHE A 284 -4.19 31.62 28.32
N ILE A 285 -3.99 30.71 27.33
CA ILE A 285 -4.22 30.97 25.92
C ILE A 285 -5.23 29.95 25.42
N ASN A 286 -6.37 30.44 24.92
CA ASN A 286 -7.40 29.63 24.33
C ASN A 286 -7.49 29.96 22.84
N GLN A 287 -7.48 28.92 22.00
CA GLN A 287 -7.57 29.03 20.55
C GLN A 287 -8.70 28.15 20.02
N ASP A 288 -9.66 28.77 19.31
CA ASP A 288 -10.73 28.08 18.59
C ASP A 288 -10.51 28.30 17.09
N ARG A 289 -10.26 27.22 16.38
CA ARG A 289 -10.07 27.24 14.94
C ARG A 289 -11.20 26.50 14.22
N PHE A 290 -11.69 27.10 13.16
CA PHE A 290 -12.63 26.50 12.24
C PHE A 290 -12.08 26.55 10.83
N ASP A 291 -11.98 25.38 10.17
CA ASP A 291 -11.54 25.23 8.78
C ASP A 291 -12.71 24.74 7.94
N GLU A 292 -12.91 25.33 6.76
CA GLU A 292 -13.75 24.82 5.69
C GLU A 292 -12.87 24.58 4.46
N ARG A 293 -12.73 23.31 4.05
CA ARG A 293 -11.92 22.92 2.89
C ARG A 293 -12.79 22.35 1.79
N LYS A 294 -12.67 22.89 0.58
CA LYS A 294 -13.20 22.32 -0.66
C LYS A 294 -12.04 21.69 -1.43
N GLU A 295 -12.22 20.44 -1.84
CA GLU A 295 -11.20 19.65 -2.53
C GLU A 295 -11.72 19.22 -3.90
N ILE A 296 -10.93 19.42 -4.96
CA ILE A 296 -11.21 18.98 -6.32
C ILE A 296 -9.97 18.25 -6.84
N THR A 297 -10.08 16.94 -6.99
CA THR A 297 -9.00 16.05 -7.46
C THR A 297 -9.39 15.37 -8.76
N HIS A 298 -8.47 15.34 -9.73
CA HIS A 298 -8.58 14.60 -10.98
C HIS A 298 -7.32 13.78 -11.22
N ASN A 299 -7.45 12.48 -11.44
CA ASN A 299 -6.34 11.59 -11.77
C ASN A 299 -6.59 10.90 -13.10
N PHE A 300 -5.62 10.95 -13.99
CA PHE A 300 -5.60 10.24 -15.27
C PHE A 300 -4.45 9.25 -15.27
N LYS A 301 -4.72 8.01 -15.66
CA LYS A 301 -3.71 6.98 -15.79
C LYS A 301 -3.78 6.32 -17.15
N PHE A 302 -2.64 6.18 -17.79
CA PHE A 302 -2.44 5.38 -18.99
C PHE A 302 -1.41 4.30 -18.72
N ASN A 303 -1.64 3.07 -19.19
CA ASN A 303 -0.63 2.04 -19.21
C ASN A 303 -0.65 1.25 -20.52
N ALA A 304 0.52 0.80 -20.93
CA ALA A 304 0.73 -0.07 -22.07
C ALA A 304 1.71 -1.18 -21.71
N ASP A 305 1.29 -2.46 -21.82
CA ASP A 305 2.17 -3.61 -21.63
C ASP A 305 2.29 -4.34 -22.95
N HIS A 306 3.49 -4.46 -23.46
CA HIS A 306 3.77 -5.16 -24.71
C HIS A 306 4.62 -6.40 -24.47
N THR A 307 4.08 -7.56 -24.81
CA THR A 307 4.80 -8.84 -24.77
C THR A 307 5.53 -9.02 -26.12
N THR A 308 6.81 -8.60 -26.19
CA THR A 308 7.61 -8.68 -27.41
C THR A 308 7.95 -10.12 -27.78
N SER A 309 8.07 -10.99 -26.77
CA SER A 309 8.28 -12.43 -26.93
C SER A 309 7.68 -13.17 -25.73
N ARG A 310 7.65 -14.50 -25.76
CA ARG A 310 7.22 -15.30 -24.59
C ARG A 310 8.09 -15.06 -23.33
N LYS A 311 9.24 -14.39 -23.50
CA LYS A 311 10.23 -14.17 -22.45
C LYS A 311 10.38 -12.70 -22.07
N ASP A 312 9.89 -11.77 -22.89
CA ASP A 312 10.16 -10.35 -22.77
C ASP A 312 8.86 -9.54 -22.68
N VAL A 313 8.77 -8.69 -21.66
CA VAL A 313 7.65 -7.76 -21.47
C VAL A 313 8.21 -6.36 -21.26
N LEU A 314 7.71 -5.41 -22.04
CA LEU A 314 7.93 -3.98 -21.87
C LEU A 314 6.65 -3.35 -21.34
N SER A 315 6.74 -2.63 -20.23
CA SER A 315 5.61 -1.95 -19.58
C SER A 315 5.87 -0.46 -19.49
N PHE A 316 4.95 0.34 -19.98
CA PHE A 316 4.93 1.80 -19.82
C PHE A 316 3.73 2.18 -18.96
N GLU A 317 3.89 3.15 -18.07
CA GLU A 317 2.80 3.74 -17.27
C GLU A 317 3.02 5.25 -17.16
N ALA A 318 1.95 6.00 -17.33
CA ALA A 318 1.91 7.43 -17.06
C ALA A 318 0.71 7.75 -16.16
N ILE A 319 0.93 8.62 -15.17
CA ILE A 319 -0.10 9.10 -14.25
C ILE A 319 -0.02 10.63 -14.24
N TYR A 320 -1.16 11.30 -14.36
CA TYR A 320 -1.28 12.73 -14.19
C TYR A 320 -2.35 13.01 -13.14
N GLY A 321 -1.97 13.75 -12.10
CA GLY A 321 -2.84 14.26 -11.05
C GLY A 321 -2.97 15.78 -11.15
N TYR A 322 -4.16 16.27 -10.92
CA TYR A 322 -4.50 17.68 -10.78
C TYR A 322 -5.36 17.87 -9.55
N ASP A 323 -4.91 18.74 -8.65
CA ASP A 323 -5.62 19.12 -7.42
C ASP A 323 -5.80 20.63 -7.39
N ASN A 324 -7.02 21.04 -7.03
CA ASN A 324 -7.38 22.45 -6.87
C ASN A 324 -8.26 22.57 -5.63
N ASP A 325 -7.65 22.99 -4.56
CA ASP A 325 -8.29 23.07 -3.26
C ASP A 325 -8.55 24.54 -2.89
N TRP A 326 -9.47 24.71 -1.96
CA TRP A 326 -9.74 25.98 -1.29
C TRP A 326 -9.95 25.70 0.19
N ASN A 327 -9.22 26.39 1.03
CA ASN A 327 -9.30 26.27 2.48
C ASN A 327 -9.56 27.65 3.09
N TYR A 328 -10.67 27.79 3.81
CA TYR A 328 -11.04 28.98 4.55
C TYR A 328 -10.94 28.68 6.04
N GLU A 329 -10.08 29.42 6.73
CA GLU A 329 -9.79 29.22 8.15
C GLU A 329 -10.18 30.46 8.93
N THR A 330 -10.80 30.27 10.11
CA THR A 330 -10.97 31.29 11.14
C THR A 330 -10.34 30.77 12.42
N LEU A 331 -9.38 31.51 12.96
CA LEU A 331 -8.71 31.23 14.22
C LEU A 331 -9.00 32.36 15.21
N ASN A 332 -9.69 32.05 16.31
CA ASN A 332 -9.95 32.98 17.43
C ASN A 332 -8.97 32.64 18.56
N SER A 333 -8.14 33.62 18.96
CA SER A 333 -7.16 33.46 20.02
C SER A 333 -7.47 34.45 21.18
N ARG A 334 -7.58 33.93 22.41
CA ARG A 334 -7.81 34.72 23.64
C ARG A 334 -6.67 34.52 24.62
N PHE A 335 -6.22 35.62 25.17
CA PHE A 335 -5.16 35.66 26.15
C PHE A 335 -5.71 36.19 27.46
N ASN A 336 -5.53 35.46 28.55
CA ASN A 336 -5.97 35.81 29.86
C ASN A 336 -4.77 35.85 30.82
N ASP A 337 -4.87 36.71 31.85
CA ASP A 337 -3.89 36.78 32.96
C ASP A 337 -4.04 35.55 33.88
N LYS A 338 -3.16 35.48 34.89
CA LYS A 338 -3.16 34.39 35.88
C LYS A 338 -4.46 34.34 36.72
N SER A 339 -5.20 35.46 36.82
CA SER A 339 -6.50 35.53 37.51
C SER A 339 -7.67 35.17 36.60
N GLY A 340 -7.39 34.88 35.32
CA GLY A 340 -8.40 34.58 34.31
C GLY A 340 -9.05 35.80 33.65
N ASN A 341 -8.55 37.02 33.93
CA ASN A 341 -9.07 38.22 33.28
C ASN A 341 -8.53 38.32 31.86
N PHE A 342 -9.38 38.80 30.96
CA PHE A 342 -9.03 39.01 29.55
C PHE A 342 -7.94 40.12 29.41
N ASN A 343 -6.86 39.79 28.70
CA ASN A 343 -5.78 40.72 28.36
C ASN A 343 -5.94 41.28 26.95
N ASN A 344 -5.97 40.39 25.98
CA ASN A 344 -6.13 40.70 24.57
C ASN A 344 -6.72 39.52 23.82
N GLY A 345 -7.13 39.74 22.58
CA GLY A 345 -7.60 38.73 21.68
C GLY A 345 -7.37 39.08 20.21
N ASN A 346 -7.39 38.08 19.36
CA ASN A 346 -7.23 38.23 17.91
C ASN A 346 -8.08 37.21 17.16
N ILE A 347 -8.77 37.69 16.13
CA ILE A 347 -9.42 36.83 15.15
C ILE A 347 -8.59 36.89 13.86
N ARG A 348 -8.08 35.74 13.42
CA ARG A 348 -7.36 35.60 12.18
C ARG A 348 -8.21 34.83 11.18
N ILE A 349 -8.29 35.34 9.94
CA ILE A 349 -8.98 34.74 8.82
C ILE A 349 -7.94 34.47 7.75
N SER A 350 -7.92 33.24 7.20
CA SER A 350 -7.06 32.83 6.09
C SER A 350 -7.88 32.27 4.95
N ASP A 351 -7.63 32.75 3.73
CA ASP A 351 -8.17 32.19 2.46
C ASP A 351 -6.98 31.63 1.68
N GLU A 352 -6.88 30.30 1.65
CA GLU A 352 -5.76 29.55 1.09
C GLU A 352 -6.20 28.79 -0.15
N ARG A 353 -5.43 28.86 -1.23
CA ARG A 353 -5.74 28.27 -2.53
C ARG A 353 -4.57 27.50 -3.13
N PRO A 354 -4.35 26.25 -2.69
CA PRO A 354 -3.36 25.38 -3.29
C PRO A 354 -3.84 24.80 -4.63
N ILE A 355 -2.94 24.82 -5.61
CA ILE A 355 -3.08 24.13 -6.91
C ILE A 355 -1.86 23.25 -7.10
N GLU A 356 -2.08 21.98 -7.40
CA GLU A 356 -0.99 21.03 -7.61
C GLU A 356 -1.15 20.24 -8.90
N HIS A 357 -0.04 20.07 -9.61
CA HIS A 357 0.10 19.24 -10.80
C HIS A 357 1.14 18.16 -10.54
N ASN A 358 0.79 16.90 -10.68
CA ASN A 358 1.67 15.76 -10.58
C ASN A 358 1.71 15.00 -11.90
N LEU A 359 2.91 14.77 -12.43
CA LEU A 359 3.12 13.93 -13.62
C LEU A 359 4.15 12.84 -13.29
N GLU A 360 3.78 11.59 -13.46
CA GLU A 360 4.67 10.45 -13.28
C GLU A 360 4.72 9.59 -14.54
N GLY A 361 5.92 9.27 -14.99
CA GLY A 361 6.18 8.34 -16.09
C GLY A 361 7.06 7.18 -15.64
N SER A 362 6.80 5.98 -16.12
CA SER A 362 7.67 4.83 -15.85
C SER A 362 7.79 3.88 -17.03
N LEU A 363 8.99 3.34 -17.21
CA LEU A 363 9.29 2.32 -18.19
C LEU A 363 9.96 1.13 -17.48
N ASN A 364 9.39 -0.07 -17.64
CA ASN A 364 9.92 -1.28 -17.04
C ASN A 364 10.08 -2.35 -18.11
N TYR A 365 11.20 -3.04 -18.05
CA TYR A 365 11.52 -4.20 -18.90
C TYR A 365 11.73 -5.42 -18.03
N THR A 366 11.08 -6.52 -18.38
CA THR A 366 11.24 -7.81 -17.70
C THR A 366 11.60 -8.87 -18.72
N ARG A 367 12.68 -9.64 -18.45
CA ARG A 367 13.12 -10.76 -19.27
C ARG A 367 13.23 -12.05 -18.47
N LYS A 368 12.55 -13.08 -18.90
CA LYS A 368 12.77 -14.47 -18.49
C LYS A 368 13.80 -15.12 -19.40
N PHE A 369 14.81 -15.77 -18.84
CA PHE A 369 15.79 -16.52 -19.61
C PHE A 369 15.29 -17.93 -19.94
N SER A 370 16.11 -18.75 -20.61
CA SER A 370 15.76 -20.13 -20.99
C SER A 370 15.39 -21.01 -19.79
N ASN A 371 16.02 -20.76 -18.64
CA ASN A 371 15.51 -21.22 -17.35
C ASN A 371 14.51 -20.18 -16.84
N ASP A 372 13.21 -20.49 -16.84
CA ASP A 372 12.13 -19.59 -16.43
C ASP A 372 12.27 -19.03 -15.01
N LYS A 373 13.16 -19.61 -14.20
CA LYS A 373 13.49 -19.14 -12.85
C LYS A 373 14.54 -18.00 -12.83
N LYS A 374 15.29 -17.82 -13.94
CA LYS A 374 16.25 -16.72 -14.09
C LYS A 374 15.53 -15.52 -14.68
N LEU A 375 15.55 -14.38 -13.95
CA LEU A 375 14.76 -13.19 -14.25
C LEU A 375 15.64 -11.95 -14.20
N LEU A 376 15.51 -11.07 -15.20
CA LEU A 376 16.03 -9.69 -15.19
C LEU A 376 14.86 -8.74 -15.19
N THR A 377 14.92 -7.72 -14.32
CA THR A 377 14.00 -6.58 -14.34
C THR A 377 14.81 -5.29 -14.32
N ALA A 378 14.57 -4.40 -15.28
CA ALA A 378 15.14 -3.06 -15.32
C ALA A 378 14.01 -2.04 -15.39
N GLY A 379 14.13 -0.95 -14.67
CA GLY A 379 13.11 0.09 -14.63
C GLY A 379 13.66 1.46 -14.38
N ILE A 380 13.01 2.44 -14.97
CA ILE A 380 13.19 3.88 -14.71
C ILE A 380 11.83 4.50 -14.49
N SER A 381 11.72 5.37 -13.49
CA SER A 381 10.55 6.24 -13.34
C SER A 381 10.99 7.65 -13.00
N HIS A 382 10.21 8.61 -13.45
CA HIS A 382 10.36 10.02 -13.14
C HIS A 382 9.03 10.58 -12.69
N SER A 383 9.03 11.30 -11.56
CA SER A 383 7.87 11.97 -10.98
C SER A 383 8.20 13.47 -10.89
N TYR A 384 7.34 14.27 -11.44
CA TYR A 384 7.35 15.73 -11.41
C TYR A 384 6.13 16.21 -10.64
N GLY A 385 6.34 17.05 -9.62
CA GLY A 385 5.30 17.72 -8.85
C GLY A 385 5.52 19.23 -8.89
N ASN A 386 4.45 19.98 -9.11
CA ASN A 386 4.46 21.44 -9.03
C ASN A 386 3.23 21.88 -8.24
N GLU A 387 3.48 22.45 -7.08
CA GLU A 387 2.47 22.98 -6.17
C GLU A 387 2.64 24.49 -6.02
N THR A 388 1.54 25.22 -6.02
CA THR A 388 1.52 26.65 -5.72
C THR A 388 0.33 26.92 -4.82
N GLU A 389 0.60 27.50 -3.66
CA GLU A 389 -0.39 27.90 -2.68
C GLU A 389 -0.31 29.42 -2.48
N ASN A 390 -1.43 30.08 -2.62
CA ASN A 390 -1.56 31.50 -2.32
C ASN A 390 -2.52 31.65 -1.16
N THR A 391 -2.09 32.38 -0.11
CA THR A 391 -2.88 32.60 1.09
C THR A 391 -3.03 34.09 1.36
N ALA A 392 -4.27 34.55 1.50
CA ALA A 392 -4.59 35.88 2.00
C ALA A 392 -4.98 35.77 3.48
N ILE A 393 -4.36 36.61 4.33
CA ILE A 393 -4.53 36.55 5.78
C ILE A 393 -4.97 37.92 6.27
N GLU A 394 -6.03 37.94 7.09
CA GLU A 394 -6.48 39.10 7.84
C GLU A 394 -6.45 38.79 9.33
N SER A 395 -5.81 39.65 10.12
CA SER A 395 -5.74 39.56 11.59
C SER A 395 -6.40 40.78 12.22
N ARG A 396 -7.41 40.55 13.08
CA ARG A 396 -8.19 41.59 13.74
C ARG A 396 -8.03 41.50 15.25
N PRO A 397 -7.47 42.50 15.91
CA PRO A 397 -7.52 42.60 17.37
C PRO A 397 -8.98 42.68 17.84
N VAL A 398 -9.31 42.02 18.95
CA VAL A 398 -10.66 42.01 19.53
C VAL A 398 -10.61 42.29 21.01
N ASP A 399 -11.73 42.81 21.56
CA ASP A 399 -11.95 42.99 22.98
C ASP A 399 -12.49 41.71 23.66
N ALA A 400 -12.80 41.81 24.96
CA ALA A 400 -13.32 40.71 25.77
C ALA A 400 -14.67 40.13 25.23
N SER A 401 -15.43 40.90 24.44
CA SER A 401 -16.69 40.51 23.82
C SER A 401 -16.55 39.98 22.38
N ASN A 402 -15.31 39.79 21.90
CA ASN A 402 -14.93 39.48 20.53
C ASN A 402 -15.36 40.57 19.50
N SER A 403 -15.52 41.83 19.98
CA SER A 403 -15.75 42.97 19.10
C SER A 403 -14.41 43.56 18.61
N PRO A 404 -14.34 44.11 17.37
CA PRO A 404 -13.12 44.72 16.86
C PRO A 404 -12.57 45.79 17.81
N ALA A 405 -11.29 45.67 18.19
CA ALA A 405 -10.60 46.56 19.15
C ALA A 405 -9.40 47.31 18.54
N GLY A 406 -9.25 47.28 17.21
CA GLY A 406 -8.15 47.93 16.48
C GLY A 406 -8.30 47.79 14.97
N ASN A 407 -7.31 48.35 14.25
CA ASN A 407 -7.27 48.19 12.78
C ASN A 407 -6.84 46.77 12.43
N PRO A 408 -7.44 46.19 11.39
CA PRO A 408 -7.00 44.89 10.87
C PRO A 408 -5.60 45.00 10.24
N TYR A 409 -4.86 43.92 10.32
CA TYR A 409 -3.55 43.74 9.71
C TYR A 409 -3.67 42.69 8.60
N TYR A 410 -3.21 43.03 7.39
CA TYR A 410 -3.32 42.17 6.21
C TYR A 410 -1.96 41.66 5.79
N GLN A 411 -1.92 40.38 5.45
CA GLN A 411 -0.74 39.64 4.97
C GLN A 411 -1.14 38.80 3.77
N ARG A 412 -0.18 38.45 2.96
CA ARG A 412 -0.33 37.39 1.97
C ARG A 412 0.95 36.57 1.86
N THR A 413 0.79 35.30 1.61
CA THR A 413 1.89 34.39 1.34
C THR A 413 1.71 33.69 0.02
N ARG A 414 2.82 33.35 -0.61
CA ARG A 414 2.89 32.46 -1.74
C ARG A 414 3.92 31.39 -1.45
N ASN A 415 3.49 30.14 -1.43
CA ASN A 415 4.35 28.97 -1.31
C ASN A 415 4.35 28.23 -2.65
N ALA A 416 5.52 28.07 -3.27
CA ALA A 416 5.67 27.33 -4.53
C ALA A 416 6.71 26.22 -4.34
N GLU A 417 6.32 24.98 -4.61
CA GLU A 417 7.22 23.83 -4.53
C GLU A 417 7.29 23.09 -5.85
N LEU A 418 8.53 22.89 -6.33
CA LEU A 418 8.83 22.10 -7.50
C LEU A 418 9.63 20.86 -7.08
N THR A 419 9.03 19.68 -7.20
CA THR A 419 9.62 18.41 -6.80
C THR A 419 9.88 17.51 -8.02
N ASN A 420 11.10 17.00 -8.13
CA ASN A 420 11.51 16.01 -9.14
C ASN A 420 12.09 14.77 -8.44
N ILE A 421 11.57 13.58 -8.75
CA ILE A 421 12.09 12.31 -8.24
C ILE A 421 12.34 11.35 -9.39
N THR A 422 13.58 10.91 -9.56
CA THR A 422 13.95 9.88 -10.54
C THR A 422 14.37 8.62 -9.81
N ASN A 423 13.73 7.50 -10.14
CA ASN A 423 14.07 6.17 -9.61
C ASN A 423 14.69 5.33 -10.73
N LEU A 424 15.83 4.68 -10.42
CA LEU A 424 16.51 3.71 -11.26
C LEU A 424 16.51 2.36 -10.55
N ARG A 425 16.28 1.29 -11.30
CA ARG A 425 16.26 -0.05 -10.74
C ARG A 425 16.78 -1.09 -11.72
N LEU A 426 17.61 -1.99 -11.21
CA LEU A 426 18.11 -3.15 -11.94
C LEU A 426 18.15 -4.36 -10.99
N ASP A 427 17.34 -5.39 -11.27
CA ASP A 427 17.27 -6.62 -10.48
C ASP A 427 17.60 -7.82 -11.34
N MET A 428 18.36 -8.75 -10.80
CA MET A 428 18.66 -10.03 -11.41
C MET A 428 18.44 -11.16 -10.41
N THR A 429 17.64 -12.16 -10.79
CA THR A 429 17.46 -13.40 -10.05
C THR A 429 18.21 -14.52 -10.73
N PHE A 430 19.11 -15.17 -9.99
CA PHE A 430 19.90 -16.33 -10.42
C PHE A 430 19.41 -17.57 -9.68
N PRO A 431 18.82 -18.55 -10.37
CA PRO A 431 18.58 -19.87 -9.77
C PRO A 431 19.94 -20.56 -9.58
N LEU A 432 20.13 -21.08 -8.37
CA LEU A 432 21.29 -21.89 -7.98
C LEU A 432 20.89 -23.36 -7.93
N ALA A 433 21.71 -24.22 -7.34
CA ALA A 433 21.40 -25.63 -7.18
C ALA A 433 20.18 -25.86 -6.26
N GLY A 434 19.35 -26.83 -6.59
CA GLY A 434 18.17 -27.21 -5.79
C GLY A 434 17.09 -26.13 -5.78
N THR A 435 16.70 -25.68 -4.60
CA THR A 435 15.68 -24.67 -4.36
C THR A 435 16.25 -23.28 -4.07
N SER A 436 17.56 -23.13 -4.27
CA SER A 436 18.28 -21.90 -3.91
C SER A 436 18.23 -20.85 -5.02
N PHE A 437 18.19 -19.58 -4.63
CA PHE A 437 18.25 -18.43 -5.51
C PHE A 437 19.19 -17.38 -4.92
N LEU A 438 19.85 -16.67 -5.81
CA LEU A 438 20.56 -15.44 -5.48
C LEU A 438 19.89 -14.30 -6.25
N ASP A 439 19.37 -13.33 -5.52
CA ASP A 439 18.90 -12.06 -6.08
C ASP A 439 19.99 -11.02 -5.85
N ALA A 440 20.30 -10.23 -6.87
CA ALA A 440 21.23 -9.11 -6.77
C ALA A 440 20.65 -7.92 -7.54
N GLY A 441 20.88 -6.72 -7.04
CA GLY A 441 20.31 -5.53 -7.67
C GLY A 441 20.99 -4.24 -7.28
N TYR A 442 20.63 -3.22 -8.06
CA TYR A 442 20.95 -1.82 -7.83
C TYR A 442 19.67 -0.99 -7.82
N LYS A 443 19.61 -0.03 -6.91
CA LYS A 443 18.56 0.99 -6.88
C LYS A 443 19.18 2.37 -6.67
N GLY A 444 18.77 3.33 -7.51
CA GLY A 444 19.13 4.73 -7.38
C GLY A 444 17.88 5.59 -7.20
N ILE A 445 17.92 6.56 -6.30
CA ILE A 445 16.90 7.59 -6.12
C ILE A 445 17.62 8.94 -6.22
N ILE A 446 17.13 9.80 -7.09
CA ILE A 446 17.63 11.18 -7.25
C ILE A 446 16.42 12.09 -7.04
N ARG A 447 16.48 12.94 -6.02
CA ARG A 447 15.45 13.92 -5.69
C ARG A 447 16.02 15.32 -5.78
N ALA A 448 15.26 16.23 -6.36
CA ALA A 448 15.53 17.66 -6.35
C ALA A 448 14.23 18.39 -6.01
N VAL A 449 14.28 19.27 -5.04
CA VAL A 449 13.15 20.10 -4.61
C VAL A 449 13.62 21.55 -4.56
N ASN A 450 12.84 22.44 -5.15
CA ASN A 450 12.95 23.86 -5.00
C ASN A 450 11.68 24.34 -4.30
N ALA A 451 11.83 24.96 -3.14
CA ALA A 451 10.76 25.55 -2.34
C ALA A 451 10.97 27.05 -2.22
N ASP A 452 10.00 27.80 -2.70
CA ASP A 452 10.02 29.27 -2.73
C ASP A 452 8.83 29.80 -1.95
N PHE A 453 9.12 30.48 -0.82
CA PHE A 453 8.12 31.04 0.09
C PHE A 453 8.27 32.55 0.13
N ASP A 454 7.27 33.26 -0.38
CA ASP A 454 7.14 34.71 -0.35
C ASP A 454 6.16 35.12 0.76
N TYR A 455 6.57 36.10 1.57
CA TYR A 455 5.72 36.73 2.59
C TYR A 455 5.64 38.23 2.34
N GLU A 456 4.44 38.79 2.36
CA GLU A 456 4.19 40.21 2.20
C GLU A 456 3.18 40.68 3.25
N TYR A 457 3.35 41.91 3.73
CA TYR A 457 2.40 42.58 4.60
C TYR A 457 1.89 43.90 3.96
N GLU A 458 0.68 44.27 4.32
CA GLU A 458 0.09 45.54 3.84
C GLU A 458 0.56 46.72 4.65
N LEU A 459 1.02 47.78 3.96
CA LEU A 459 1.33 49.06 4.52
C LEU A 459 0.78 50.17 3.63
N ASN A 460 -0.16 50.98 4.14
CA ASN A 460 -0.80 52.08 3.42
C ASN A 460 -1.47 51.68 2.09
N GLY A 461 -2.13 50.55 2.05
CA GLY A 461 -2.81 50.01 0.90
C GLY A 461 -1.91 49.30 -0.12
N ASN A 462 -0.60 49.12 0.17
CA ASN A 462 0.33 48.40 -0.70
C ASN A 462 0.90 47.19 0.05
N TYR A 463 1.02 46.05 -0.67
CA TYR A 463 1.74 44.90 -0.13
C TYR A 463 3.25 45.05 -0.34
N ILE A 464 3.99 44.92 0.76
CA ILE A 464 5.45 45.09 0.82
C ILE A 464 6.06 43.70 1.13
N PRO A 465 6.97 43.16 0.27
CA PRO A 465 7.68 41.96 0.56
C PRO A 465 8.54 42.10 1.84
N ASP A 466 8.52 41.09 2.71
CA ASP A 466 9.37 41.02 3.87
C ASP A 466 10.45 39.94 3.66
N PRO A 467 11.72 40.36 3.37
CA PRO A 467 12.78 39.40 3.13
C PRO A 467 13.15 38.59 4.37
N LEU A 468 12.75 39.01 5.57
CA LEU A 468 13.03 38.28 6.81
C LEU A 468 12.21 36.99 6.89
N TYR A 469 10.97 37.04 6.45
CA TYR A 469 9.99 35.96 6.46
C TYR A 469 9.79 35.30 5.09
N SER A 470 10.56 35.68 4.08
CA SER A 470 10.62 35.00 2.77
C SER A 470 11.85 34.11 2.68
N ASN A 471 11.80 33.01 1.95
CA ASN A 471 12.90 32.05 1.83
C ASN A 471 12.83 31.26 0.52
N VAL A 472 13.98 31.07 -0.13
CA VAL A 472 14.15 30.11 -1.21
C VAL A 472 15.06 28.99 -0.71
N PHE A 473 14.62 27.75 -0.84
CA PHE A 473 15.35 26.59 -0.39
C PHE A 473 15.48 25.54 -1.48
N ASP A 474 16.70 25.28 -1.90
CA ASP A 474 17.06 24.23 -2.85
C ASP A 474 17.55 22.98 -2.12
N TYR A 475 16.90 21.85 -2.35
CA TYR A 475 17.28 20.56 -1.78
C TYR A 475 17.59 19.55 -2.87
N LYS A 476 18.71 18.84 -2.74
CA LYS A 476 19.12 17.73 -3.61
C LYS A 476 19.50 16.52 -2.78
N GLU A 477 18.98 15.36 -3.14
CA GLU A 477 19.26 14.09 -2.48
C GLU A 477 19.57 13.01 -3.53
N GLN A 478 20.58 12.22 -3.24
CA GLN A 478 20.90 11.02 -4.02
C GLN A 478 21.06 9.85 -3.04
N VAL A 479 20.38 8.75 -3.34
CA VAL A 479 20.53 7.50 -2.60
C VAL A 479 20.90 6.42 -3.60
N HIS A 480 22.09 5.84 -3.45
CA HIS A 480 22.59 4.73 -4.26
C HIS A 480 22.68 3.47 -3.40
N ALA A 481 22.05 2.40 -3.84
CA ALA A 481 22.00 1.16 -3.09
C ALA A 481 22.36 -0.04 -3.98
N ILE A 482 23.22 -0.89 -3.45
CA ILE A 482 23.44 -2.23 -3.98
C ILE A 482 22.98 -3.26 -2.95
N TYR A 483 22.38 -4.33 -3.42
CA TYR A 483 21.88 -5.36 -2.52
C TYR A 483 21.99 -6.76 -3.12
N THR A 484 22.08 -7.72 -2.23
CA THR A 484 21.99 -9.14 -2.56
C THR A 484 21.15 -9.87 -1.54
N THR A 485 20.42 -10.87 -2.00
CA THR A 485 19.59 -11.73 -1.16
C THR A 485 19.77 -13.17 -1.57
N TYR A 486 20.23 -14.00 -0.64
CA TYR A 486 20.26 -15.45 -0.82
C TYR A 486 19.03 -16.07 -0.16
N ARG A 487 18.22 -16.80 -0.93
CA ARG A 487 17.05 -17.50 -0.45
C ARG A 487 17.09 -18.96 -0.83
N SER A 488 16.67 -19.81 0.11
CA SER A 488 16.64 -21.24 -0.12
C SER A 488 15.61 -21.92 0.80
N SER A 489 15.33 -23.17 0.51
CA SER A 489 14.53 -24.04 1.37
C SER A 489 15.26 -25.34 1.65
N PHE A 490 14.99 -25.94 2.81
CA PHE A 490 15.58 -27.20 3.24
C PHE A 490 14.60 -28.06 4.07
N GLY A 491 14.99 -29.31 4.30
CA GLY A 491 14.18 -30.28 5.05
C GLY A 491 13.26 -31.09 4.14
N ARG A 492 12.62 -32.13 4.70
CA ARG A 492 11.63 -32.91 3.96
C ARG A 492 10.48 -32.00 3.51
N ASP A 493 10.13 -32.04 2.24
CA ASP A 493 9.06 -31.25 1.59
C ASP A 493 9.33 -29.72 1.65
N GLU A 494 10.62 -29.28 1.71
CA GLU A 494 11.00 -27.87 1.66
C GLU A 494 10.26 -26.98 2.70
N LYS A 495 10.00 -27.53 3.88
CA LYS A 495 9.19 -26.90 4.92
C LYS A 495 9.87 -25.74 5.62
N TRP A 496 11.19 -25.68 5.59
CA TRP A 496 11.96 -24.56 6.07
C TRP A 496 12.34 -23.67 4.90
N LYS A 497 12.06 -22.39 5.02
CA LYS A 497 12.51 -21.35 4.08
C LYS A 497 13.35 -20.33 4.83
N TYR A 498 14.42 -19.87 4.22
CA TYR A 498 15.24 -18.80 4.77
C TYR A 498 15.69 -17.85 3.68
N GLU A 499 15.85 -16.59 4.07
CA GLU A 499 16.28 -15.49 3.24
C GLU A 499 17.29 -14.66 4.03
N LEU A 500 18.48 -14.48 3.47
CA LEU A 500 19.57 -13.67 4.00
C LEU A 500 19.82 -12.54 3.04
N GLY A 501 19.62 -11.30 3.48
CA GLY A 501 19.79 -10.11 2.65
C GLY A 501 20.82 -9.16 3.23
N ILE A 502 21.54 -8.52 2.35
CA ILE A 502 22.49 -7.44 2.64
C ILE A 502 22.21 -6.31 1.67
N ARG A 503 22.11 -5.09 2.19
CA ARG A 503 21.98 -3.87 1.43
C ARG A 503 22.97 -2.83 1.95
N LEU A 504 23.69 -2.21 1.03
CA LEU A 504 24.61 -1.10 1.28
C LEU A 504 24.05 0.14 0.60
N GLU A 505 23.94 1.23 1.34
CA GLU A 505 23.43 2.50 0.82
C GLU A 505 24.42 3.62 1.08
N GLN A 506 24.65 4.41 0.04
CA GLN A 506 25.28 5.72 0.09
C GLN A 506 24.20 6.77 -0.15
N MET A 507 23.97 7.64 0.83
CA MET A 507 23.11 8.82 0.74
C MET A 507 23.96 10.07 0.74
N ILE A 508 23.66 11.00 -0.16
CA ILE A 508 24.26 12.33 -0.24
C ILE A 508 23.09 13.31 -0.32
N ASN A 509 23.05 14.28 0.58
CA ASN A 509 22.05 15.34 0.53
C ASN A 509 22.69 16.70 0.72
N LYS A 510 22.12 17.70 0.04
CA LYS A 510 22.55 19.09 0.09
C LYS A 510 21.33 19.98 0.17
N GLY A 511 21.32 20.90 1.10
CA GLY A 511 20.33 21.98 1.21
C GLY A 511 21.01 23.33 1.12
N GLU A 512 20.46 24.24 0.33
CA GLU A 512 20.94 25.60 0.14
C GLU A 512 19.76 26.55 0.32
N SER A 513 19.88 27.51 1.25
CA SER A 513 18.93 28.59 1.43
C SER A 513 19.55 29.90 0.91
N ASP A 514 18.71 30.79 0.42
CA ASP A 514 19.11 32.18 0.10
C ASP A 514 19.60 32.95 1.36
N LYS A 515 19.28 32.45 2.57
CA LYS A 515 19.79 32.96 3.85
C LYS A 515 21.13 32.30 4.19
N ALA A 516 22.21 33.06 4.15
CA ALA A 516 23.61 32.62 4.19
C ALA A 516 24.04 31.68 5.35
N LEU A 517 23.22 31.47 6.38
CA LEU A 517 23.54 30.65 7.55
C LEU A 517 22.93 29.25 7.54
N SER A 518 22.30 28.83 6.44
CA SER A 518 21.39 27.68 6.43
C SER A 518 21.73 26.61 5.41
N SER A 519 22.94 26.58 4.87
CA SER A 519 23.36 25.54 3.92
C SER A 519 23.97 24.34 4.64
N PHE A 520 23.67 23.14 4.16
CA PHE A 520 24.29 21.89 4.65
C PHE A 520 24.61 20.93 3.51
N SER A 521 25.58 20.05 3.75
CA SER A 521 25.93 18.96 2.85
C SER A 521 26.31 17.74 3.68
N ASN A 522 25.56 16.67 3.57
CA ASN A 522 25.77 15.47 4.35
C ASN A 522 26.02 14.26 3.44
N SER A 523 26.80 13.30 3.95
CA SER A 523 27.09 12.05 3.30
C SER A 523 27.06 10.92 4.31
N PHE A 524 26.13 9.95 4.10
CA PHE A 524 25.91 8.84 5.03
C PHE A 524 26.05 7.51 4.29
N PHE A 525 26.96 6.66 4.80
CA PHE A 525 27.06 5.27 4.35
C PHE A 525 26.46 4.34 5.40
N ASN A 526 25.52 3.50 4.99
CA ASN A 526 24.79 2.63 5.90
C ASN A 526 24.72 1.18 5.38
N PHE A 527 24.66 0.25 6.33
CA PHE A 527 24.56 -1.19 6.11
C PHE A 527 23.26 -1.72 6.72
N PHE A 528 22.48 -2.45 5.91
CA PHE A 528 21.17 -2.96 6.27
C PHE A 528 21.10 -4.48 6.06
N PRO A 529 21.40 -5.27 7.11
CA PRO A 529 21.21 -6.71 7.08
C PRO A 529 19.72 -7.05 7.25
N SER A 530 19.30 -8.16 6.64
CA SER A 530 17.98 -8.76 6.85
C SER A 530 18.07 -10.28 6.92
N LEU A 531 17.28 -10.87 7.80
CA LEU A 531 17.13 -12.31 7.95
C LEU A 531 15.65 -12.65 8.10
N ASN A 532 15.15 -13.53 7.24
CA ASN A 532 13.81 -14.10 7.35
C ASN A 532 13.94 -15.63 7.39
N ILE A 533 13.41 -16.27 8.41
CA ILE A 533 13.32 -17.72 8.52
C ILE A 533 11.89 -18.08 8.78
N SER A 534 11.35 -19.05 8.05
CA SER A 534 10.00 -19.56 8.28
C SER A 534 9.95 -21.09 8.18
N ARG A 535 9.03 -21.69 8.93
CA ARG A 535 8.71 -23.10 8.86
C ARG A 535 7.21 -23.32 8.76
N LYS A 536 6.80 -24.01 7.73
CA LYS A 536 5.42 -24.47 7.56
C LYS A 536 5.26 -25.88 8.07
N PHE A 537 4.23 -26.12 8.90
CA PHE A 537 3.87 -27.43 9.45
C PHE A 537 2.75 -28.07 8.62
N GLN A 538 2.63 -29.40 8.70
CA GLN A 538 1.53 -30.14 8.04
C GLN A 538 0.14 -29.76 8.57
N SER A 539 0.06 -29.31 9.81
CA SER A 539 -1.17 -28.81 10.45
C SER A 539 -1.70 -27.50 9.85
N GLY A 540 -1.02 -26.90 8.84
CA GLY A 540 -1.35 -25.56 8.34
C GLY A 540 -0.79 -24.41 9.17
N SER A 541 -0.09 -24.72 10.27
CA SER A 541 0.61 -23.72 11.09
C SER A 541 1.93 -23.30 10.44
N MET A 542 2.38 -22.08 10.75
CA MET A 542 3.66 -21.54 10.33
C MET A 542 4.29 -20.75 11.49
N ILE A 543 5.59 -20.89 11.66
CA ILE A 543 6.40 -19.99 12.50
C ILE A 543 7.35 -19.20 11.62
N LYS A 544 7.68 -17.98 12.04
CA LYS A 544 8.64 -17.11 11.35
C LYS A 544 9.48 -16.31 12.34
N ILE A 545 10.72 -16.03 11.96
CA ILE A 545 11.63 -15.12 12.64
C ILE A 545 12.13 -14.13 11.61
N ASN A 546 12.02 -12.85 11.91
CA ASN A 546 12.50 -11.77 11.05
C ASN A 546 13.41 -10.87 11.87
N LEU A 547 14.58 -10.57 11.34
CA LEU A 547 15.53 -9.60 11.89
C LEU A 547 15.91 -8.62 10.80
N GLY A 548 16.06 -7.33 11.14
CA GLY A 548 16.45 -6.33 10.17
C GLY A 548 16.90 -5.03 10.79
N ARG A 549 17.52 -4.20 9.95
CA ARG A 549 17.81 -2.79 10.25
C ARG A 549 17.17 -1.91 9.22
N ARG A 550 16.58 -0.79 9.66
CA ARG A 550 15.90 0.21 8.87
C ARG A 550 16.49 1.59 9.16
N ILE A 551 16.14 2.56 8.32
CA ILE A 551 16.52 3.97 8.48
C ILE A 551 15.26 4.85 8.40
N ASN A 552 15.24 5.93 9.18
CA ASN A 552 14.30 7.02 9.03
C ASN A 552 15.11 8.26 8.67
N ARG A 553 14.98 8.70 7.42
CA ARG A 553 15.67 9.87 6.92
C ARG A 553 14.85 11.12 7.24
N PRO A 554 15.49 12.20 7.74
CA PRO A 554 14.77 13.45 7.86
C PRO A 554 14.35 13.93 6.46
N TRP A 555 13.06 14.14 6.25
CA TRP A 555 12.52 14.68 5.01
C TRP A 555 12.72 16.20 4.93
N LEU A 556 12.55 16.80 3.74
CA LEU A 556 12.83 18.22 3.45
C LEU A 556 12.26 19.17 4.50
N GLY A 557 10.98 19.08 4.86
CA GLY A 557 10.35 19.98 5.82
C GLY A 557 10.94 19.90 7.24
N ARG A 558 11.65 18.80 7.59
CA ARG A 558 12.39 18.71 8.85
C ARG A 558 13.80 19.29 8.75
N LEU A 559 14.34 19.43 7.54
CA LEU A 559 15.69 19.97 7.30
C LEU A 559 15.70 21.44 6.92
N ASN A 560 14.61 21.96 6.33
CA ASN A 560 14.50 23.36 5.93
C ASN A 560 14.52 24.26 7.18
N PRO A 561 15.55 25.08 7.40
CA PRO A 561 15.70 25.90 8.61
C PRO A 561 14.75 27.09 8.66
N PHE A 562 13.97 27.32 7.62
CA PHE A 562 12.97 28.37 7.58
C PHE A 562 11.95 28.21 8.71
N ILE A 563 11.59 29.32 9.36
CA ILE A 563 10.62 29.34 10.44
C ILE A 563 9.26 29.72 9.85
N ASP A 564 8.34 28.80 9.85
CA ASP A 564 6.95 29.05 9.52
C ASP A 564 6.26 29.79 10.66
N ILE A 565 5.85 31.01 10.39
CA ILE A 565 5.12 31.90 11.30
C ILE A 565 3.64 32.03 10.95
N THR A 566 3.12 31.16 10.11
CA THR A 566 1.71 31.15 9.71
C THR A 566 0.80 31.12 10.94
N ASP A 567 1.16 30.38 11.97
CA ASP A 567 0.66 30.56 13.33
C ASP A 567 1.76 31.17 14.20
N SER A 568 1.72 32.51 14.37
CA SER A 568 2.74 33.26 15.10
C SER A 568 2.85 32.88 16.57
N LEU A 569 1.87 32.22 17.17
CA LEU A 569 1.89 31.70 18.53
C LEU A 569 2.53 30.31 18.62
N ASN A 570 2.56 29.57 17.55
CA ASN A 570 3.09 28.22 17.48
C ASN A 570 3.99 28.02 16.25
N PRO A 571 5.04 28.89 16.06
CA PRO A 571 5.94 28.74 14.91
C PRO A 571 6.64 27.38 14.90
N TYR A 572 6.91 26.92 13.68
CA TYR A 572 7.64 25.68 13.42
C TYR A 572 8.87 25.96 12.57
N GLY A 573 10.01 25.33 12.89
CA GLY A 573 11.22 25.41 12.09
C GLY A 573 11.87 24.05 11.90
N GLY A 574 12.45 23.78 10.72
CA GLY A 574 13.24 22.58 10.51
C GLY A 574 14.65 22.72 11.14
N ASN A 575 15.38 21.60 11.16
CA ASN A 575 16.72 21.51 11.75
C ASN A 575 17.69 20.86 10.72
N PRO A 576 18.57 21.63 10.08
CA PRO A 576 19.52 21.14 9.10
C PRO A 576 20.59 20.18 9.68
N ASN A 577 20.73 20.14 11.01
CA ASN A 577 21.71 19.30 11.70
C ASN A 577 21.18 17.90 12.00
N LEU A 578 19.97 17.56 11.56
CA LEU A 578 19.41 16.23 11.78
C LEU A 578 20.21 15.15 11.08
N ILE A 579 20.49 14.09 11.81
CA ILE A 579 21.08 12.85 11.29
C ILE A 579 20.00 11.77 11.19
N PRO A 580 20.15 10.79 10.27
CA PRO A 580 19.18 9.71 10.13
C PRO A 580 19.04 8.87 11.41
N GLU A 581 17.81 8.49 11.73
CA GLU A 581 17.50 7.52 12.76
C GLU A 581 17.72 6.10 12.22
N LEU A 582 18.36 5.22 13.01
CA LEU A 582 18.58 3.81 12.68
C LEU A 582 17.76 2.92 13.62
N VAL A 583 16.92 2.06 13.05
CA VAL A 583 16.01 1.18 13.80
C VAL A 583 16.38 -0.28 13.56
N ASN A 584 16.71 -1.01 14.63
CA ASN A 584 16.86 -2.46 14.60
C ASN A 584 15.53 -3.11 14.98
N THR A 585 15.13 -4.13 14.22
CA THR A 585 13.86 -4.83 14.40
C THR A 585 14.09 -6.33 14.59
N ALA A 586 13.32 -6.92 15.50
CA ALA A 586 13.23 -8.36 15.67
C ALA A 586 11.76 -8.76 15.80
N GLU A 587 11.35 -9.80 15.11
CA GLU A 587 9.97 -10.29 15.15
C GLU A 587 9.97 -11.82 15.19
N PHE A 588 9.13 -12.38 16.07
CA PHE A 588 8.77 -13.79 16.09
C PHE A 588 7.27 -13.90 15.79
N GLY A 589 6.93 -14.60 14.72
CA GLY A 589 5.55 -14.80 14.28
C GLY A 589 5.11 -16.26 14.36
N TRP A 590 3.88 -16.47 14.79
CA TRP A 590 3.17 -17.74 14.69
C TRP A 590 1.84 -17.51 13.96
N GLY A 591 1.46 -18.45 13.12
CA GLY A 591 0.19 -18.37 12.42
C GLY A 591 -0.37 -19.74 12.11
N HIS A 592 -1.70 -19.82 12.07
CA HIS A 592 -2.44 -21.02 11.66
C HIS A 592 -3.54 -20.64 10.68
N ASP A 593 -3.59 -21.32 9.54
CA ASP A 593 -4.63 -21.14 8.53
C ASP A 593 -5.54 -22.37 8.53
N GLY A 594 -6.67 -22.26 9.25
CA GLY A 594 -7.75 -23.23 9.20
C GLY A 594 -8.89 -22.76 8.28
N ASP A 595 -9.80 -23.68 7.93
CA ASP A 595 -10.96 -23.37 7.08
C ASP A 595 -11.94 -22.41 7.76
N LYS A 596 -12.13 -22.55 9.07
CA LYS A 596 -13.07 -21.74 9.86
C LYS A 596 -12.38 -20.64 10.65
N ILE A 597 -11.17 -20.87 11.10
CA ILE A 597 -10.41 -19.94 11.95
C ILE A 597 -9.00 -19.81 11.38
N SER A 598 -8.56 -18.59 11.13
CA SER A 598 -7.16 -18.26 10.86
C SER A 598 -6.66 -17.32 11.94
N VAL A 599 -5.51 -17.64 12.52
CA VAL A 599 -4.87 -16.86 13.59
C VAL A 599 -3.48 -16.47 13.14
N ASN A 600 -3.07 -15.25 13.48
CA ASN A 600 -1.70 -14.79 13.34
C ASN A 600 -1.32 -14.02 14.61
N ALA A 601 -0.18 -14.29 15.19
CA ALA A 601 0.36 -13.57 16.32
C ALA A 601 1.85 -13.28 16.06
N ASN A 602 2.26 -12.03 16.25
CA ASN A 602 3.62 -11.59 16.07
C ASN A 602 4.09 -10.87 17.34
N LEU A 603 5.14 -11.37 17.99
CA LEU A 603 5.90 -10.64 18.98
C LEU A 603 6.90 -9.76 18.25
N PHE A 604 7.00 -8.50 18.61
CA PHE A 604 7.94 -7.59 17.98
C PHE A 604 8.75 -6.80 19.01
N TYR A 605 9.98 -6.49 18.64
CA TYR A 605 10.87 -5.61 19.36
C TYR A 605 11.53 -4.67 18.36
N ARG A 606 11.55 -3.36 18.67
CA ARG A 606 12.19 -2.32 17.87
C ARG A 606 13.00 -1.42 18.77
N LYS A 607 14.21 -1.06 18.34
CA LYS A 607 15.07 -0.08 19.00
C LYS A 607 15.62 0.91 18.00
N GLY A 608 15.14 2.16 18.10
CA GLY A 608 15.63 3.31 17.38
C GLY A 608 16.81 3.97 18.11
N ARG A 609 17.78 4.50 17.35
CA ARG A 609 18.86 5.36 17.83
C ARG A 609 18.83 6.65 17.04
N ASN A 610 19.17 7.75 17.64
CA ASN A 610 19.04 9.10 17.07
C ASN A 610 17.60 9.40 16.65
N THR A 611 16.64 9.03 17.47
CA THR A 611 15.21 9.16 17.18
C THR A 611 14.87 10.62 16.90
N ILE A 612 14.21 10.89 15.76
CA ILE A 612 13.84 12.24 15.34
C ILE A 612 12.41 12.52 15.81
N LEU A 613 12.27 13.45 16.73
CA LEU A 613 11.00 13.83 17.33
C LEU A 613 10.85 15.36 17.38
N PRO A 614 9.61 15.89 17.27
CA PRO A 614 9.37 17.30 17.53
C PRO A 614 9.60 17.60 19.01
N TYR A 615 10.28 18.71 19.29
CA TYR A 615 10.49 19.24 20.61
C TYR A 615 9.98 20.68 20.66
N THR A 616 9.12 20.96 21.62
CA THR A 616 8.47 22.26 21.77
C THR A 616 9.06 22.98 22.97
N THR A 617 9.51 24.24 22.78
CA THR A 617 10.02 25.13 23.81
C THR A 617 9.11 26.35 23.95
N LEU A 618 8.99 26.85 25.16
CA LEU A 618 8.30 28.13 25.45
C LEU A 618 9.26 29.30 25.28
N LEU A 619 8.89 30.24 24.41
CA LEU A 619 9.62 31.50 24.21
C LEU A 619 8.94 32.66 24.99
N PRO A 620 9.63 33.81 25.21
CA PRO A 620 9.02 35.00 25.80
C PRO A 620 7.74 35.42 25.05
N GLY A 621 6.74 35.89 25.77
CA GLY A 621 5.45 36.29 25.22
C GLY A 621 4.45 35.13 25.02
N GLY A 622 4.74 33.98 25.62
CA GLY A 622 3.86 32.81 25.53
C GLY A 622 3.84 32.12 24.16
N ILE A 623 4.87 32.34 23.36
CA ILE A 623 5.04 31.70 22.02
C ILE A 623 5.66 30.32 22.21
N THR A 624 5.12 29.27 21.59
CA THR A 624 5.75 27.93 21.58
C THR A 624 6.45 27.69 20.26
N PHE A 625 7.76 27.46 20.26
CA PHE A 625 8.55 27.11 19.09
C PHE A 625 8.77 25.59 19.03
N THR A 626 8.34 24.97 17.95
CA THR A 626 8.53 23.52 17.71
C THR A 626 9.59 23.28 16.66
N GLN A 627 10.59 22.46 16.99
CA GLN A 627 11.66 22.06 16.07
C GLN A 627 11.96 20.56 16.21
N PRO A 628 12.17 19.81 15.11
CA PRO A 628 12.59 18.40 15.17
C PRO A 628 14.04 18.29 15.67
N GLN A 629 14.26 17.34 16.60
CA GLN A 629 15.57 17.09 17.21
C GLN A 629 15.89 15.60 17.17
N ASN A 630 17.17 15.24 17.12
CA ASN A 630 17.60 13.88 17.39
C ASN A 630 17.64 13.63 18.89
N ILE A 631 16.60 12.99 19.42
CA ILE A 631 16.45 12.71 20.85
C ILE A 631 16.85 11.27 21.12
N GLY A 632 17.97 11.01 21.74
CA GLY A 632 18.40 9.74 22.32
C GLY A 632 17.94 8.46 21.62
N SER A 633 17.09 7.69 22.28
CA SER A 633 16.60 6.41 21.76
C SER A 633 15.10 6.21 21.96
N SER A 634 14.51 5.39 21.10
CA SER A 634 13.15 4.87 21.26
C SER A 634 13.17 3.35 21.31
N THR A 635 12.38 2.76 22.21
CA THR A 635 12.21 1.30 22.31
C THR A 635 10.71 1.01 22.24
N SER A 636 10.33 0.03 21.43
CA SER A 636 8.96 -0.48 21.36
C SER A 636 8.96 -2.00 21.35
N PHE A 637 8.16 -2.62 22.18
CA PHE A 637 7.96 -4.07 22.19
C PHE A 637 6.49 -4.38 22.44
N GLY A 638 6.02 -5.46 21.81
CA GLY A 638 4.61 -5.81 21.93
C GLY A 638 4.23 -7.08 21.20
N ILE A 639 2.94 -7.33 21.21
CA ILE A 639 2.28 -8.40 20.46
C ILE A 639 1.21 -7.82 19.55
N GLU A 640 1.17 -8.29 18.33
CA GLU A 640 0.14 -8.00 17.37
C GLU A 640 -0.50 -9.31 16.91
N SER A 641 -1.83 -9.35 16.91
CA SER A 641 -2.58 -10.53 16.51
C SER A 641 -3.71 -10.21 15.54
N PHE A 642 -3.97 -11.14 14.63
CA PHE A 642 -5.12 -11.12 13.72
C PHE A 642 -5.89 -12.43 13.90
N LEU A 643 -7.18 -12.31 14.08
CA LEU A 643 -8.10 -13.42 14.14
C LEU A 643 -9.13 -13.25 13.02
N THR A 644 -9.17 -14.19 12.09
CA THR A 644 -10.22 -14.25 11.07
C THR A 644 -11.11 -15.47 11.36
N PHE A 645 -12.38 -15.22 11.49
CA PHE A 645 -13.41 -16.20 11.76
C PHE A 645 -14.34 -16.32 10.57
N ASN A 646 -14.56 -17.53 10.05
CA ASN A 646 -15.39 -17.79 8.89
C ASN A 646 -16.40 -18.91 9.20
N THR A 647 -17.66 -18.54 9.40
CA THR A 647 -18.74 -19.50 9.67
C THR A 647 -19.48 -19.93 8.38
N GLY A 648 -18.78 -20.01 7.27
CA GLY A 648 -19.33 -20.41 5.99
C GLY A 648 -19.88 -19.21 5.20
N LYS A 649 -21.15 -19.28 4.74
CA LYS A 649 -21.69 -18.28 3.80
C LYS A 649 -22.30 -17.06 4.47
N PHE A 650 -22.66 -17.15 5.76
CA PHE A 650 -23.44 -16.12 6.45
C PHE A 650 -22.56 -15.03 7.08
N TRP A 651 -21.52 -15.39 7.82
CA TRP A 651 -20.73 -14.45 8.63
C TRP A 651 -19.24 -14.71 8.47
N ASN A 652 -18.49 -13.61 8.25
CA ASN A 652 -17.04 -13.58 8.30
C ASN A 652 -16.62 -12.40 9.19
N SER A 653 -15.73 -12.62 10.11
CA SER A 653 -15.24 -11.60 11.04
C SER A 653 -13.72 -11.59 11.03
N THR A 654 -13.14 -10.39 11.02
CA THR A 654 -11.70 -10.19 11.19
C THR A 654 -11.48 -9.19 12.32
N ALA A 655 -10.81 -9.62 13.37
CA ALA A 655 -10.39 -8.79 14.48
C ALA A 655 -8.87 -8.69 14.50
N SER A 656 -8.34 -7.51 14.75
CA SER A 656 -6.93 -7.28 15.05
C SER A 656 -6.78 -6.67 16.43
N LEU A 657 -5.74 -7.05 17.13
CA LEU A 657 -5.37 -6.49 18.43
C LEU A 657 -3.86 -6.31 18.46
N SER A 658 -3.40 -5.10 18.75
CA SER A 658 -2.01 -4.78 19.00
C SER A 658 -1.86 -4.22 20.40
N ILE A 659 -0.96 -4.78 21.17
CA ILE A 659 -0.66 -4.38 22.56
C ILE A 659 0.85 -4.15 22.60
N PHE A 660 1.27 -2.97 23.07
CA PHE A 660 2.68 -2.64 23.11
C PHE A 660 3.00 -1.63 24.20
N ASN A 661 4.27 -1.62 24.60
CA ASN A 661 4.86 -0.53 25.36
C ASN A 661 5.80 0.24 24.44
N GLN A 662 5.75 1.56 24.53
CA GLN A 662 6.66 2.46 23.85
C GLN A 662 7.37 3.33 24.87
N THR A 663 8.69 3.38 24.78
CA THR A 663 9.54 4.23 25.64
C THR A 663 10.37 5.13 24.74
N VAL A 664 10.44 6.41 25.09
CA VAL A 664 11.31 7.42 24.49
C VAL A 664 12.20 7.95 25.61
N GLU A 665 13.49 7.97 25.38
CA GLU A 665 14.49 8.43 26.35
C GLU A 665 15.57 9.26 25.68
N GLY A 666 16.01 10.34 26.28
CA GLY A 666 17.06 11.19 25.75
C GLY A 666 17.35 12.41 26.61
N ASN A 667 18.17 13.31 26.07
CA ASN A 667 18.52 14.56 26.71
C ASN A 667 18.56 15.68 25.66
N ILE A 668 17.93 16.80 25.95
CA ILE A 668 17.98 18.01 25.13
C ILE A 668 18.25 19.20 26.03
N GLY A 669 19.34 19.95 25.75
CA GLY A 669 19.65 21.17 26.44
C GLY A 669 19.95 20.99 27.93
N GLY A 670 20.12 19.76 28.44
CA GLY A 670 20.28 19.45 29.86
C GLY A 670 19.01 18.84 30.48
N ASP A 671 17.88 18.90 29.82
CA ASP A 671 16.64 18.28 30.29
C ASP A 671 16.61 16.80 29.93
N GLU A 672 16.41 15.93 30.91
CA GLU A 672 16.19 14.54 30.74
C GLU A 672 14.74 14.28 30.27
N LEU A 673 14.60 13.73 29.08
CA LEU A 673 13.32 13.32 28.52
C LEU A 673 13.13 11.81 28.74
N TYR A 674 12.07 11.46 29.43
CA TYR A 674 11.65 10.09 29.61
C TYR A 674 10.14 10.02 29.52
N SER A 675 9.64 9.26 28.52
CA SER A 675 8.21 8.94 28.39
C SER A 675 8.06 7.47 28.13
N SER A 676 7.21 6.79 28.89
CA SER A 676 6.92 5.38 28.71
C SER A 676 5.42 5.13 28.91
N LEU A 677 4.76 4.62 27.88
CA LEU A 677 3.33 4.37 27.93
C LEU A 677 3.00 2.97 27.37
N PHE A 678 2.17 2.28 28.11
CA PHE A 678 1.50 1.06 27.61
C PHE A 678 0.28 1.48 26.79
N SER A 679 0.18 0.96 25.57
CA SER A 679 -0.92 1.27 24.68
C SER A 679 -1.42 0.04 23.93
N TRP A 680 -2.62 0.15 23.38
CA TRP A 680 -3.20 -0.90 22.55
C TRP A 680 -4.17 -0.31 21.55
N TYR A 681 -4.36 -1.00 20.42
CA TYR A 681 -5.40 -0.67 19.46
C TYR A 681 -6.05 -1.95 18.91
N THR A 682 -7.30 -1.82 18.55
CA THR A 682 -8.10 -2.91 17.96
C THR A 682 -8.90 -2.40 16.77
N LYS A 683 -9.00 -3.23 15.75
CA LYS A 683 -9.91 -3.02 14.61
C LYS A 683 -10.72 -4.30 14.42
N TRP A 684 -12.02 -4.15 14.29
CA TRP A 684 -12.93 -5.27 14.18
C TRP A 684 -13.88 -5.08 12.99
N ILE A 685 -13.76 -5.94 11.99
CA ILE A 685 -14.53 -5.93 10.75
C ILE A 685 -15.43 -7.14 10.72
N ASN A 686 -16.74 -6.93 10.71
CA ASN A 686 -17.76 -7.96 10.62
C ASN A 686 -18.51 -7.84 9.29
N ASN A 687 -18.58 -8.94 8.57
CA ASN A 687 -19.29 -9.05 7.30
C ASN A 687 -20.40 -10.08 7.42
N PHE A 688 -21.62 -9.69 7.07
CA PHE A 688 -22.80 -10.56 7.05
C PHE A 688 -23.36 -10.64 5.63
N ASN A 689 -23.66 -11.84 5.14
CA ASN A 689 -24.47 -12.05 3.95
C ASN A 689 -25.89 -12.40 4.42
N LEU A 690 -26.82 -11.43 4.35
CA LEU A 690 -28.16 -11.60 4.91
C LEU A 690 -29.07 -12.36 3.96
N TRP A 691 -29.19 -11.95 2.71
CA TRP A 691 -30.00 -12.61 1.66
C TRP A 691 -29.18 -12.76 0.40
N LYS A 692 -29.75 -13.31 -0.67
CA LYS A 692 -29.09 -13.36 -1.96
C LYS A 692 -28.57 -11.97 -2.33
N ASP A 693 -27.23 -11.87 -2.42
CA ASP A 693 -26.53 -10.68 -2.91
C ASP A 693 -26.56 -9.42 -2.01
N LEU A 694 -27.10 -9.48 -0.78
CA LEU A 694 -27.04 -8.39 0.20
C LEU A 694 -25.94 -8.67 1.24
N ARG A 695 -24.98 -7.74 1.33
CA ARG A 695 -23.93 -7.75 2.35
C ARG A 695 -24.10 -6.58 3.31
N VAL A 696 -23.82 -6.84 4.58
CA VAL A 696 -23.70 -5.82 5.62
C VAL A 696 -22.29 -5.90 6.19
N GLN A 697 -21.63 -4.78 6.36
CA GLN A 697 -20.33 -4.69 7.03
C GLN A 697 -20.43 -3.71 8.19
N ILE A 698 -19.93 -4.12 9.35
CA ILE A 698 -19.75 -3.27 10.52
C ILE A 698 -18.26 -3.24 10.80
N LEU A 699 -17.71 -2.04 10.92
CA LEU A 699 -16.31 -1.81 11.24
C LEU A 699 -16.26 -0.98 12.52
N ILE A 700 -15.38 -1.38 13.46
CA ILE A 700 -15.16 -0.71 14.74
C ILE A 700 -13.66 -0.55 14.91
N ASN A 701 -13.22 0.67 15.21
CA ASN A 701 -11.85 1.02 15.56
C ASN A 701 -11.79 1.58 16.96
N TYR A 702 -10.76 1.22 17.70
CA TYR A 702 -10.38 1.84 18.97
C TYR A 702 -8.86 1.86 19.10
N GLU A 703 -8.33 3.02 19.46
CA GLU A 703 -6.92 3.27 19.74
C GLU A 703 -6.81 3.87 21.14
N ALA A 704 -6.08 3.24 22.04
CA ALA A 704 -5.79 3.76 23.37
C ALA A 704 -4.76 4.91 23.30
N PRO A 705 -4.63 5.74 24.33
CA PRO A 705 -3.62 6.78 24.38
C PRO A 705 -2.21 6.24 24.09
N THR A 706 -1.39 7.05 23.43
CA THR A 706 -0.01 6.69 23.05
C THR A 706 0.99 7.75 23.53
N ALA A 707 2.19 7.30 23.94
CA ALA A 707 3.25 8.19 24.38
C ALA A 707 3.72 9.14 23.28
N ALA A 708 3.89 10.41 23.65
CA ALA A 708 4.56 11.46 22.89
C ALA A 708 5.78 11.97 23.70
N PRO A 709 6.75 12.67 23.08
CA PRO A 709 7.98 13.10 23.78
C PRO A 709 7.74 13.92 25.03
N GLN A 710 6.76 14.81 25.00
CA GLN A 710 6.43 15.76 26.07
C GLN A 710 5.00 15.59 26.58
N GLY A 711 4.40 14.36 26.42
CA GLY A 711 3.02 14.11 26.84
C GLY A 711 2.43 12.85 26.18
N GLU A 712 1.16 12.94 25.78
CA GLU A 712 0.45 11.80 25.16
C GLU A 712 -0.55 12.22 24.08
N ARG A 713 -0.86 11.30 23.16
CA ARG A 713 -2.02 11.39 22.28
C ARG A 713 -3.21 10.74 22.95
N MET A 714 -4.38 11.35 22.81
CA MET A 714 -5.63 10.86 23.37
C MET A 714 -6.16 9.63 22.64
N ALA A 715 -7.13 8.93 23.24
CA ALA A 715 -7.81 7.79 22.61
C ALA A 715 -8.62 8.24 21.39
N VAL A 716 -8.64 7.38 20.34
CA VAL A 716 -9.41 7.59 19.10
C VAL A 716 -10.32 6.40 18.87
N TYR A 717 -11.58 6.63 18.54
CA TYR A 717 -12.53 5.55 18.25
C TYR A 717 -13.65 5.97 17.31
N ASN A 718 -14.08 5.04 16.46
CA ASN A 718 -15.20 5.22 15.55
C ASN A 718 -15.84 3.88 15.15
N ALA A 719 -17.04 3.96 14.58
CA ALA A 719 -17.71 2.83 13.97
C ALA A 719 -18.32 3.23 12.62
N ASP A 720 -18.18 2.35 11.62
CA ASP A 720 -18.72 2.51 10.28
C ASP A 720 -19.69 1.38 9.93
N LEU A 721 -20.72 1.69 9.12
CA LEU A 721 -21.70 0.74 8.61
C LEU A 721 -21.72 0.78 7.09
N GLY A 722 -21.60 -0.39 6.46
CA GLY A 722 -21.70 -0.56 5.01
C GLY A 722 -22.77 -1.55 4.62
N LEU A 723 -23.58 -1.21 3.63
CA LEU A 723 -24.56 -2.09 3.00
C LEU A 723 -24.22 -2.20 1.51
N GLN A 724 -24.20 -3.40 0.94
CA GLN A 724 -23.94 -3.58 -0.48
C GLN A 724 -24.86 -4.65 -1.06
N LYS A 725 -25.50 -4.34 -2.19
CA LYS A 725 -26.31 -5.28 -2.96
C LYS A 725 -25.75 -5.46 -4.37
N LYS A 726 -25.56 -6.71 -4.77
CA LYS A 726 -25.25 -7.04 -6.17
C LYS A 726 -26.54 -6.96 -7.00
N ILE A 727 -26.41 -6.35 -8.18
CA ILE A 727 -27.48 -6.17 -9.15
C ILE A 727 -26.99 -6.61 -10.54
N LEU A 728 -27.84 -6.59 -11.56
CA LEU A 728 -27.50 -6.89 -12.95
C LEU A 728 -26.74 -8.23 -13.10
N LYS A 729 -27.23 -9.28 -12.43
CA LYS A 729 -26.61 -10.62 -12.43
C LYS A 729 -25.14 -10.60 -11.95
N GLY A 730 -24.83 -9.72 -10.97
CA GLY A 730 -23.50 -9.58 -10.37
C GLY A 730 -22.54 -8.63 -11.10
N LYS A 731 -22.91 -8.08 -12.26
CA LYS A 731 -22.11 -7.08 -12.99
C LYS A 731 -22.20 -5.68 -12.37
N GLY A 732 -23.28 -5.39 -11.64
CA GLY A 732 -23.49 -4.13 -10.95
C GLY A 732 -23.53 -4.31 -9.44
N ARG A 733 -23.27 -3.22 -8.68
CA ARG A 733 -23.37 -3.14 -7.22
C ARG A 733 -23.93 -1.78 -6.83
N ILE A 734 -24.81 -1.78 -5.83
CA ILE A 734 -25.25 -0.58 -5.13
C ILE A 734 -24.76 -0.70 -3.69
N GLY A 735 -24.11 0.34 -3.18
CA GLY A 735 -23.62 0.42 -1.80
C GLY A 735 -24.22 1.63 -1.09
N LEU A 736 -24.51 1.48 0.18
CA LEU A 736 -24.81 2.56 1.12
C LEU A 736 -23.82 2.46 2.26
N THR A 737 -23.10 3.54 2.54
CA THR A 737 -22.11 3.60 3.62
C THR A 737 -22.45 4.74 4.56
N VAL A 738 -22.33 4.49 5.86
CA VAL A 738 -22.36 5.51 6.91
C VAL A 738 -21.03 5.45 7.63
N THR A 739 -20.21 6.48 7.50
CA THR A 739 -18.93 6.60 8.21
C THR A 739 -19.17 7.28 9.56
N ASP A 740 -18.35 6.93 10.56
CA ASP A 740 -18.38 7.49 11.92
C ASP A 740 -19.80 7.65 12.47
N VAL A 741 -20.55 6.54 12.53
CA VAL A 741 -22.00 6.50 12.86
C VAL A 741 -22.33 7.29 14.13
N PHE A 742 -21.44 7.26 15.13
CA PHE A 742 -21.64 7.90 16.42
C PHE A 742 -21.03 9.31 16.48
N ASN A 743 -20.35 9.77 15.42
CA ASN A 743 -19.62 11.05 15.35
C ASN A 743 -18.58 11.21 16.47
N THR A 744 -17.82 10.16 16.73
CA THR A 744 -16.84 10.07 17.83
C THR A 744 -15.40 10.18 17.38
N LEU A 745 -15.13 10.22 16.05
CA LEU A 745 -13.78 10.32 15.55
C LEU A 745 -13.23 11.72 15.77
N GLU A 746 -12.34 11.84 16.74
CA GLU A 746 -11.61 13.06 17.06
C GLU A 746 -10.19 12.70 17.48
N TYR A 747 -9.28 13.67 17.35
CA TYR A 747 -7.86 13.51 17.67
C TYR A 747 -7.45 14.55 18.68
N GLY A 748 -6.85 14.09 19.77
CA GLY A 748 -6.35 14.97 20.82
C GLY A 748 -4.90 14.67 21.16
N ASN A 749 -4.20 15.70 21.62
CA ASN A 749 -2.88 15.55 22.23
C ASN A 749 -2.74 16.48 23.43
N GLU A 750 -2.06 15.99 24.44
CA GLU A 750 -1.64 16.74 25.61
C GLU A 750 -0.11 16.87 25.60
N ILE A 751 0.39 18.07 25.85
CA ILE A 751 1.80 18.37 26.11
C ILE A 751 1.88 18.86 27.54
N LEU A 752 2.79 18.30 28.32
CA LEU A 752 3.10 18.74 29.68
C LEU A 752 4.60 18.84 29.86
N THR A 753 5.05 20.02 30.17
CA THR A 753 6.45 20.35 30.47
C THR A 753 6.56 21.05 31.84
N ASN A 754 7.76 21.39 32.23
CA ASN A 754 7.98 22.22 33.45
C ASN A 754 7.53 23.66 33.24
N GLU A 755 7.29 24.11 32.01
CA GLU A 755 7.02 25.51 31.67
C GLU A 755 5.56 25.75 31.28
N PHE A 756 4.90 24.75 30.65
CA PHE A 756 3.53 24.88 30.19
C PHE A 756 2.82 23.55 30.11
N ARG A 757 1.50 23.61 30.12
CA ARG A 757 0.60 22.53 29.72
C ARG A 757 -0.22 22.99 28.52
N SER A 758 -0.38 22.12 27.53
CA SER A 758 -1.24 22.36 26.36
C SER A 758 -2.10 21.16 26.05
N ASN A 759 -3.38 21.41 25.85
CA ASN A 759 -4.36 20.42 25.39
C ASN A 759 -4.93 20.90 24.05
N ARG A 760 -4.94 20.02 23.05
CA ARG A 760 -5.46 20.30 21.72
C ARG A 760 -6.35 19.15 21.25
N VAL A 761 -7.57 19.47 20.80
CA VAL A 761 -8.53 18.51 20.23
C VAL A 761 -8.92 18.97 18.83
N SER A 762 -8.84 18.07 17.86
CA SER A 762 -9.22 18.29 16.46
C SER A 762 -10.37 17.37 16.07
N LYS A 763 -11.45 17.95 15.57
CA LYS A 763 -12.67 17.27 15.12
C LYS A 763 -12.99 17.61 13.67
N SER A 764 -12.85 16.64 12.77
CA SER A 764 -13.26 16.79 11.37
C SER A 764 -14.70 16.33 11.14
N ASP A 765 -15.32 16.77 10.05
CA ASP A 765 -16.61 16.25 9.56
C ASP A 765 -16.42 14.84 8.99
N THR A 766 -16.39 13.84 9.86
CA THR A 766 -16.16 12.42 9.52
C THR A 766 -17.47 11.65 9.30
N ARG A 767 -18.57 12.09 9.92
CA ARG A 767 -19.87 11.43 9.78
C ARG A 767 -20.53 11.79 8.45
N ALA A 768 -20.64 10.81 7.54
CA ALA A 768 -21.26 10.99 6.24
C ALA A 768 -22.06 9.77 5.79
N VAL A 769 -23.09 10.00 4.99
CA VAL A 769 -23.86 8.98 4.29
C VAL A 769 -23.52 9.03 2.81
N LEU A 770 -23.07 7.91 2.24
CA LEU A 770 -22.58 7.80 0.87
C LEU A 770 -23.35 6.71 0.12
N LEU A 771 -23.89 7.02 -1.05
CA LEU A 771 -24.50 6.06 -1.98
C LEU A 771 -23.54 5.83 -3.15
N THR A 772 -23.19 4.57 -3.41
CA THR A 772 -22.27 4.17 -4.48
C THR A 772 -22.95 3.26 -5.47
N PHE A 773 -22.76 3.53 -6.77
CA PHE A 773 -23.10 2.62 -7.86
C PHE A 773 -21.84 2.24 -8.61
N ALA A 774 -21.60 0.92 -8.78
CA ALA A 774 -20.46 0.43 -9.53
C ALA A 774 -20.89 -0.66 -10.52
N MET A 775 -20.27 -0.68 -11.71
CA MET A 775 -20.56 -1.66 -12.75
C MET A 775 -19.29 -2.08 -13.47
N THR A 776 -19.25 -3.37 -13.86
CA THR A 776 -18.19 -3.94 -14.72
C THR A 776 -18.78 -4.42 -16.05
N PHE A 777 -18.03 -4.27 -17.14
CA PHE A 777 -18.45 -4.69 -18.48
C PHE A 777 -17.31 -5.38 -19.25
N GLY A 778 -17.63 -6.11 -20.32
CA GLY A 778 -16.68 -6.76 -21.23
C GLY A 778 -16.42 -8.23 -20.92
N SER A 779 -15.32 -8.79 -21.43
CA SER A 779 -14.99 -10.20 -21.37
C SER A 779 -14.66 -10.70 -19.97
N THR A 780 -14.98 -11.98 -19.71
CA THR A 780 -14.72 -12.65 -18.43
C THR A 780 -13.46 -13.51 -18.42
N PHE A 781 -12.79 -13.68 -19.54
CA PHE A 781 -11.61 -14.53 -19.64
C PHE A 781 -10.39 -13.91 -18.97
N LYS A 782 -9.79 -14.64 -18.04
CA LYS A 782 -8.48 -14.31 -17.44
C LYS A 782 -7.41 -15.12 -18.18
N GLU A 783 -6.51 -14.47 -18.89
CA GLU A 783 -5.26 -15.07 -19.32
C GLU A 783 -4.19 -14.84 -18.26
N LYS A 784 -3.35 -15.84 -18.00
CA LYS A 784 -2.25 -15.71 -17.03
C LYS A 784 -1.14 -14.88 -17.67
N ILE A 785 -1.09 -13.59 -17.37
CA ILE A 785 -0.03 -12.68 -17.81
C ILE A 785 1.12 -12.73 -16.81
N MET A 786 2.34 -12.53 -17.31
CA MET A 786 3.47 -12.19 -16.49
C MET A 786 3.22 -10.83 -15.83
N GLU A 787 2.76 -10.82 -14.59
CA GLU A 787 2.67 -9.59 -13.81
C GLU A 787 4.09 -9.18 -13.41
N ASN A 788 4.45 -7.91 -13.68
CA ASN A 788 5.60 -7.25 -13.06
C ASN A 788 5.25 -6.95 -11.60
N THR A 789 4.92 -7.99 -10.86
CA THR A 789 4.59 -7.84 -9.44
C THR A 789 5.89 -7.70 -8.67
N TYR A 790 5.98 -6.59 -7.95
CA TYR A 790 6.93 -6.36 -6.88
C TYR A 790 6.52 -7.21 -5.66
N THR A 791 6.24 -8.48 -5.88
CA THR A 791 5.96 -9.40 -4.79
C THR A 791 7.29 -9.95 -4.32
N GLY A 792 7.66 -9.58 -3.11
CA GLY A 792 8.78 -10.16 -2.40
C GLY A 792 8.47 -11.58 -1.90
N ASP A 793 7.80 -12.42 -2.71
CA ASP A 793 7.54 -13.83 -2.41
C ASP A 793 8.59 -14.75 -3.03
#